data_3ec829cec2ca018bb812a86d26a9e018
#
_entry.id   3ec829cec2ca018bb812a86d26a9e018
#
_cell.length_a   1.000
_cell.length_b   1.000
_cell.length_c   1.000
_cell.angle_alpha   90.00
_cell.angle_beta   90.00
_cell.angle_gamma   90.00
#
_symmetry.space_group_name_H-M   'P 1'
#
loop_
_entity.id
_entity.type
_entity.pdbx_description
1 polymer ?
#
loop_
_entity_poly.entity_id
_entity_poly.type
_entity_poly.pdbx_seq_one_letter_code
_entity_poly.pdbx_strand_id
1 'polypeptide(L)'
;NANGEYQVETRKGWDELTFSAVGYISKTVRVGSNNQTVNVKLAPDNVLLNEVIVKPQKEKYSRKNNPAVEFMKKVIEHKKAQVLEVNEYYQYDKYEKMKMSINDLTPEKLEKGIYKKYSFLRDQVEVSETTNKLILPISVQETSSQTIYRKNPENKKTIIKGKNSNGIEEFFSTGDMLGTVLKDVFADINIYDDDIRLLQQRFVSPIGNNAISFYKYYLMDTLMVNKRECVHLTFVPQNSQDFGFTGHLYVLNDSTYAVQKCTMNLPKKTGVNFVNRMDIVQQYEQLPNGNWVLADDDMTVDLSWNSNKTAGGLQVERTTKYSNYKFDPIEQRLFRLKGSVIKEADMLSKSDEYWASVRQVPLTKKESSMDVFVNRLEQIPGFKYIIFGAKALIENFVETGSKGHPSKVDIGPINTMISSNYIDGTRFRLSGMTTAHFHKHWFLNGYGAYGLKDERWKYSGTVTYSFNKRDYVVWEFPKHYLSASYSYDVMSPMDKFLFTDKDNIFLSVKTTTVDQMSYMRDATINYELETLTGFGVKAMLRHRNDEPTGKLEYLRNDAAQTRVHDVTTSEASLTLRYAPGESFVNSKQRRVPVSLDAPIFTLTHAMGFKGVLGGDYNFNRTEASVWKRFWLPASWGKIDCSVKAGAEWNTVPFPLLILPEANLSYITQRETFNLINNMEFLNDRYASMSLSYDMNGKLFNRIPLIKNLKWREMFRVRALWGTLTDKNNPFKSNNPDLFRFPTRDGKFTSFVMDPKVPYIEGSVGIYNIFKLLHVEYVHRFTYRDNPGINKNGIRFMVLMVF
;
A
#
# COMPACT_ATOMS: atom_id res chain seq x y z
N ASN A 1 -7.54 44.79 8.05
CA ASN A 1 -6.96 44.56 6.71
C ASN A 1 -5.92 43.46 6.75
N ALA A 2 -5.34 43.09 5.61
CA ALA A 2 -4.34 42.05 5.50
C ALA A 2 -3.06 42.28 6.32
N ASN A 3 -2.79 43.52 6.73
CA ASN A 3 -1.62 43.91 7.56
C ASN A 3 -1.95 43.89 9.08
N GLY A 4 -3.13 43.41 9.47
CA GLY A 4 -3.57 43.42 10.86
C GLY A 4 -3.98 44.77 11.41
N GLU A 5 -4.10 45.79 10.56
CA GLU A 5 -4.59 47.12 10.99
C GLU A 5 -6.11 47.12 11.04
N TYR A 6 -6.66 47.70 12.10
CA TYR A 6 -8.10 47.87 12.32
C TYR A 6 -8.40 49.24 12.84
N GLN A 7 -9.62 49.73 12.57
CA GLN A 7 -10.17 50.96 13.10
C GLN A 7 -11.59 50.66 13.59
N VAL A 8 -11.86 51.01 14.83
CA VAL A 8 -13.18 50.83 15.46
C VAL A 8 -13.62 52.14 16.07
N GLU A 9 -14.81 52.57 15.73
CA GLU A 9 -15.45 53.70 16.39
C GLU A 9 -16.23 53.18 17.61
N THR A 10 -15.83 53.60 18.79
CA THR A 10 -16.48 53.21 20.04
C THR A 10 -17.59 54.22 20.42
N ARG A 11 -18.69 53.69 21.01
CA ARG A 11 -19.77 54.53 21.54
C ARG A 11 -19.52 54.82 23.02
N LYS A 12 -20.06 55.92 23.50
CA LYS A 12 -19.98 56.32 24.91
C LYS A 12 -20.53 55.20 25.82
N GLY A 13 -19.70 54.69 26.72
CA GLY A 13 -20.04 53.57 27.63
C GLY A 13 -19.48 52.20 27.19
N TRP A 14 -18.66 52.10 26.12
CA TRP A 14 -17.93 50.92 25.78
C TRP A 14 -16.55 50.94 26.44
N ASP A 15 -16.37 50.09 27.44
CA ASP A 15 -15.14 50.03 28.23
C ASP A 15 -14.21 48.90 27.81
N GLU A 16 -14.68 47.97 26.94
CA GLU A 16 -13.94 46.79 26.52
C GLU A 16 -14.17 46.47 25.04
N LEU A 17 -13.13 46.04 24.37
CA LEU A 17 -13.16 45.46 23.01
C LEU A 17 -12.63 44.01 23.03
N THR A 18 -13.39 43.11 22.46
CA THR A 18 -12.97 41.72 22.31
C THR A 18 -12.46 41.47 20.88
N PHE A 19 -11.22 41.02 20.77
CA PHE A 19 -10.59 40.66 19.55
C PHE A 19 -10.65 39.11 19.40
N SER A 20 -11.21 38.68 18.30
CA SER A 20 -11.30 37.24 17.96
C SER A 20 -10.85 37.03 16.52
N ALA A 21 -10.10 35.98 16.30
CA ALA A 21 -9.73 35.48 14.98
C ALA A 21 -9.77 33.95 15.00
N VAL A 22 -10.12 33.34 13.87
CA VAL A 22 -10.19 31.90 13.76
C VAL A 22 -8.79 31.30 13.96
N GLY A 23 -8.65 30.36 14.92
CA GLY A 23 -7.37 29.77 15.30
C GLY A 23 -6.61 30.53 16.40
N TYR A 24 -7.24 31.53 17.02
CA TYR A 24 -6.63 32.30 18.11
C TYR A 24 -7.57 32.40 19.30
N ILE A 25 -7.03 32.46 20.50
CA ILE A 25 -7.76 32.70 21.73
C ILE A 25 -8.27 34.15 21.72
N SER A 26 -9.58 34.32 21.87
CA SER A 26 -10.19 35.66 21.98
C SER A 26 -9.60 36.41 23.15
N LYS A 27 -9.26 37.66 22.94
CA LYS A 27 -8.68 38.55 23.95
C LYS A 27 -9.51 39.81 24.11
N THR A 28 -9.98 40.02 25.35
CA THR A 28 -10.66 41.27 25.69
C THR A 28 -9.67 42.28 26.27
N VAL A 29 -9.72 43.50 25.76
CA VAL A 29 -8.85 44.62 26.18
C VAL A 29 -9.73 45.76 26.58
N ARG A 30 -9.42 46.38 27.72
CA ARG A 30 -10.11 47.62 28.16
C ARG A 30 -9.67 48.79 27.31
N VAL A 31 -10.61 49.59 26.89
CA VAL A 31 -10.40 50.78 26.08
C VAL A 31 -10.92 52.00 26.78
N GLY A 32 -10.16 53.10 26.71
CA GLY A 32 -10.57 54.39 27.29
C GLY A 32 -11.45 55.18 26.34
N SER A 33 -11.98 56.27 26.89
CA SER A 33 -12.88 57.22 26.14
C SER A 33 -12.19 58.10 25.10
N ASN A 34 -10.88 58.06 24.99
CA ASN A 34 -10.08 58.89 24.07
C ASN A 34 -9.56 58.08 22.89
N ASN A 35 -9.25 58.74 21.76
CA ASN A 35 -8.59 58.14 20.63
C ASN A 35 -7.24 57.49 21.08
N GLN A 36 -7.11 56.18 20.93
CA GLN A 36 -5.92 55.44 21.33
C GLN A 36 -5.56 54.39 20.32
N THR A 37 -4.27 54.08 20.19
CA THR A 37 -3.79 52.93 19.41
C THR A 37 -3.59 51.75 20.34
N VAL A 38 -4.31 50.66 20.09
CA VAL A 38 -4.22 49.41 20.89
C VAL A 38 -3.63 48.33 20.03
N ASN A 39 -2.42 47.87 20.35
CA ASN A 39 -1.79 46.73 19.69
C ASN A 39 -2.15 45.43 20.46
N VAL A 40 -2.82 44.54 19.79
CA VAL A 40 -3.27 43.28 20.40
C VAL A 40 -2.56 42.10 19.72
N LYS A 41 -1.85 41.32 20.51
CA LYS A 41 -1.37 39.98 20.09
C LYS A 41 -2.36 38.96 20.58
N LEU A 42 -2.94 38.19 19.66
CA LEU A 42 -3.72 37.01 19.95
C LEU A 42 -2.79 35.81 20.09
N ALA A 43 -2.99 35.02 21.11
CA ALA A 43 -2.30 33.75 21.24
C ALA A 43 -2.98 32.73 20.32
N PRO A 44 -2.22 31.89 19.59
CA PRO A 44 -2.81 30.78 18.84
C PRO A 44 -3.69 29.94 19.76
N ASP A 45 -4.90 29.63 19.32
CA ASP A 45 -5.78 28.73 20.06
C ASP A 45 -5.38 27.28 19.79
N ASN A 46 -4.31 26.85 20.45
CA ASN A 46 -3.83 25.47 20.40
C ASN A 46 -4.80 24.48 21.06
N VAL A 47 -5.85 24.96 21.72
CA VAL A 47 -6.91 24.14 22.29
C VAL A 47 -7.82 23.57 21.20
N LEU A 48 -7.91 24.20 20.03
CA LEU A 48 -8.65 23.66 18.87
C LEU A 48 -8.08 22.35 18.33
N LEU A 49 -6.84 22.00 18.69
CA LEU A 49 -6.17 20.77 18.27
C LEU A 49 -6.01 19.75 19.42
N ASN A 50 -6.39 20.10 20.64
CA ASN A 50 -6.44 19.13 21.73
C ASN A 50 -7.68 18.23 21.58
N GLU A 51 -7.55 16.99 22.03
CA GLU A 51 -8.60 15.97 22.09
C GLU A 51 -9.94 16.64 22.42
N VAL A 52 -10.93 16.49 21.55
CA VAL A 52 -12.29 17.03 21.82
C VAL A 52 -12.81 16.36 23.08
N ILE A 53 -12.60 16.99 24.23
CA ILE A 53 -13.16 16.55 25.48
C ILE A 53 -14.60 17.04 25.49
N VAL A 54 -15.48 16.29 24.87
CA VAL A 54 -16.91 16.45 25.11
C VAL A 54 -17.14 16.04 26.54
N LYS A 55 -17.21 17.02 27.45
CA LYS A 55 -17.69 16.76 28.83
C LYS A 55 -19.08 16.17 28.69
N PRO A 56 -19.33 14.95 29.21
CA PRO A 56 -20.64 14.34 29.05
C PRO A 56 -21.67 15.26 29.72
N GLN A 57 -22.53 15.84 28.92
CA GLN A 57 -23.80 16.31 29.45
C GLN A 57 -24.49 15.11 30.12
N LYS A 58 -25.18 15.32 31.22
CA LYS A 58 -25.86 14.27 31.99
C LYS A 58 -26.90 13.49 31.18
N GLU A 59 -27.27 13.97 29.98
CA GLU A 59 -28.21 13.31 29.09
C GLU A 59 -27.53 12.34 28.14
N LYS A 60 -28.11 11.15 28.00
CA LYS A 60 -27.66 10.13 27.05
C LYS A 60 -27.85 10.63 25.62
N TYR A 61 -26.80 10.66 24.81
CA TYR A 61 -26.88 11.06 23.40
C TYR A 61 -28.01 10.30 22.68
N SER A 62 -28.91 11.00 22.04
CA SER A 62 -29.96 10.47 21.17
C SER A 62 -29.82 11.05 19.77
N ARG A 63 -30.13 10.27 18.75
CA ARG A 63 -30.26 10.75 17.36
C ARG A 63 -31.66 11.27 17.06
N LYS A 64 -32.68 10.80 17.81
CA LYS A 64 -34.05 11.25 17.62
C LYS A 64 -34.22 12.65 18.19
N ASN A 65 -34.83 13.51 17.40
CA ASN A 65 -35.09 14.92 17.79
C ASN A 65 -33.82 15.70 18.17
N ASN A 66 -32.69 15.36 17.53
CA ASN A 66 -31.41 16.05 17.77
C ASN A 66 -31.20 17.12 16.71
N PRO A 67 -31.19 18.42 17.06
CA PRO A 67 -31.02 19.49 16.10
C PRO A 67 -29.76 19.40 15.25
N ALA A 68 -28.65 18.93 15.86
CA ALA A 68 -27.40 18.73 15.14
C ALA A 68 -27.52 17.64 14.07
N VAL A 69 -28.25 16.56 14.36
CA VAL A 69 -28.49 15.48 13.40
C VAL A 69 -29.40 15.96 12.26
N GLU A 70 -30.46 16.71 12.58
CA GLU A 70 -31.36 17.25 11.54
C GLU A 70 -30.63 18.24 10.62
N PHE A 71 -29.77 19.07 11.18
CA PHE A 71 -28.93 19.98 10.39
C PHE A 71 -27.95 19.18 9.50
N MET A 72 -27.28 18.16 10.05
CA MET A 72 -26.36 17.32 9.28
C MET A 72 -27.03 16.53 8.15
N LYS A 73 -28.30 16.12 8.30
CA LYS A 73 -29.05 15.53 7.19
C LYS A 73 -29.13 16.49 6.00
N LYS A 74 -29.41 17.77 6.24
CA LYS A 74 -29.48 18.79 5.20
C LYS A 74 -28.10 18.99 4.54
N VAL A 75 -27.02 19.01 5.34
CA VAL A 75 -25.64 19.09 4.80
C VAL A 75 -25.36 17.92 3.86
N ILE A 76 -25.71 16.69 4.26
CA ILE A 76 -25.48 15.47 3.46
C ILE A 76 -26.33 15.47 2.20
N GLU A 77 -27.57 15.94 2.26
CA GLU A 77 -28.46 16.07 1.08
C GLU A 77 -27.88 17.04 0.03
N HIS A 78 -27.31 18.17 0.48
CA HIS A 78 -26.82 19.23 -0.40
C HIS A 78 -25.36 18.99 -0.86
N LYS A 79 -24.61 18.06 -0.26
CA LYS A 79 -23.19 17.87 -0.52
C LYS A 79 -22.84 17.65 -2.00
N LYS A 80 -23.73 16.97 -2.76
CA LYS A 80 -23.51 16.67 -4.18
C LYS A 80 -23.47 17.92 -5.06
N ALA A 81 -24.11 18.99 -4.63
CA ALA A 81 -24.08 20.27 -5.34
C ALA A 81 -22.78 21.06 -5.12
N GLN A 82 -21.98 20.66 -4.12
CA GLN A 82 -20.75 21.33 -3.72
C GLN A 82 -19.47 20.69 -4.30
N VAL A 83 -19.57 19.58 -5.04
CA VAL A 83 -18.41 18.94 -5.64
C VAL A 83 -18.07 19.58 -6.98
N LEU A 84 -16.76 19.65 -7.30
CA LEU A 84 -16.30 20.25 -8.57
C LEU A 84 -16.78 19.48 -9.81
N GLU A 85 -17.01 18.19 -9.67
CA GLU A 85 -17.46 17.28 -10.73
C GLU A 85 -18.88 17.56 -11.26
N VAL A 86 -19.62 18.50 -10.67
CA VAL A 86 -20.87 19.00 -11.27
C VAL A 86 -20.62 19.81 -12.54
N ASN A 87 -19.45 20.43 -12.65
CA ASN A 87 -19.05 21.23 -13.79
C ASN A 87 -18.59 20.36 -14.97
N GLU A 88 -18.82 20.82 -16.21
CA GLU A 88 -18.36 20.12 -17.42
C GLU A 88 -16.84 20.08 -17.53
N TYR A 89 -16.19 21.17 -17.14
CA TYR A 89 -14.74 21.33 -17.08
C TYR A 89 -14.35 22.04 -15.81
N TYR A 90 -13.20 21.69 -15.25
CA TYR A 90 -12.50 22.50 -14.29
C TYR A 90 -11.00 22.29 -14.36
N GLN A 91 -10.26 23.30 -13.96
CA GLN A 91 -8.82 23.21 -13.72
C GLN A 91 -8.45 24.08 -12.53
N TYR A 92 -7.38 23.70 -11.85
CA TYR A 92 -6.77 24.46 -10.77
C TYR A 92 -5.27 24.17 -10.66
N ASP A 93 -4.54 25.11 -10.09
CA ASP A 93 -3.15 24.95 -9.71
C ASP A 93 -3.07 24.54 -8.24
N LYS A 94 -2.15 23.62 -7.93
CA LYS A 94 -1.88 23.10 -6.60
C LYS A 94 -0.41 23.31 -6.26
N TYR A 95 -0.14 24.01 -5.18
CA TYR A 95 1.17 24.09 -4.55
C TYR A 95 1.16 23.28 -3.26
N GLU A 96 2.14 22.41 -3.06
CA GLU A 96 2.29 21.56 -1.90
C GLU A 96 3.70 21.68 -1.34
N LYS A 97 3.81 21.95 -0.04
CA LYS A 97 5.05 21.91 0.73
C LYS A 97 4.94 20.82 1.78
N MET A 98 5.88 19.89 1.79
CA MET A 98 5.98 18.81 2.78
C MET A 98 7.30 18.94 3.53
N LYS A 99 7.21 18.98 4.86
CA LYS A 99 8.37 19.03 5.76
C LYS A 99 8.40 17.79 6.63
N MET A 100 9.54 17.07 6.63
CA MET A 100 9.77 15.94 7.52
C MET A 100 10.75 16.32 8.61
N SER A 101 10.43 15.95 9.84
CA SER A 101 11.22 16.29 11.03
C SER A 101 11.32 15.11 11.97
N ILE A 102 12.48 14.91 12.59
CA ILE A 102 12.60 14.00 13.74
C ILE A 102 11.90 14.67 14.92
N ASN A 103 11.00 13.94 15.58
CA ASN A 103 10.32 14.39 16.79
C ASN A 103 10.85 13.65 18.03
N ASP A 104 10.14 13.74 19.18
CA ASP A 104 10.56 13.17 20.47
C ASP A 104 11.89 13.71 21.01
N LEU A 105 12.24 14.94 20.64
CA LEU A 105 13.35 15.68 21.20
C LEU A 105 12.93 16.33 22.51
N THR A 106 13.84 16.28 23.52
CA THR A 106 13.67 17.00 24.78
C THR A 106 14.92 17.85 25.04
N PRO A 107 14.82 18.93 25.84
CA PRO A 107 15.99 19.72 26.19
C PRO A 107 17.15 18.88 26.75
N GLU A 108 16.84 17.86 27.57
CA GLU A 108 17.85 16.97 28.15
C GLU A 108 18.53 16.07 27.11
N LYS A 109 17.85 15.69 26.02
CA LYS A 109 18.44 14.95 24.90
C LYS A 109 19.39 15.82 24.08
N LEU A 110 19.05 17.10 23.92
CA LEU A 110 19.90 18.05 23.18
C LEU A 110 21.24 18.34 23.88
N GLU A 111 21.33 18.14 25.20
CA GLU A 111 22.55 18.30 25.99
C GLU A 111 23.41 17.03 26.07
N LYS A 112 23.01 15.94 25.37
CA LYS A 112 23.69 14.63 25.42
C LYS A 112 24.04 14.11 24.03
N GLY A 113 24.98 13.15 24.01
CA GLY A 113 25.31 12.35 22.83
C GLY A 113 25.69 13.17 21.60
N ILE A 114 25.07 12.80 20.45
CA ILE A 114 25.34 13.41 19.15
C ILE A 114 24.97 14.90 19.10
N TYR A 115 23.89 15.28 19.77
CA TYR A 115 23.42 16.67 19.79
C TYR A 115 24.41 17.59 20.57
N LYS A 116 25.01 17.08 21.67
CA LYS A 116 26.04 17.82 22.40
C LYS A 116 27.29 17.94 21.56
N LYS A 117 27.70 16.88 20.86
CA LYS A 117 28.93 16.82 20.08
C LYS A 117 28.88 17.72 18.84
N TYR A 118 27.74 17.85 18.19
CA TYR A 118 27.56 18.58 16.94
C TYR A 118 26.52 19.71 17.12
N SER A 119 27.01 20.94 17.33
CA SER A 119 26.12 22.10 17.60
C SER A 119 25.13 22.39 16.49
N PHE A 120 25.50 22.17 15.23
CA PHE A 120 24.67 22.45 14.09
C PHE A 120 23.36 21.63 14.10
N LEU A 121 23.31 20.46 14.80
CA LEU A 121 22.11 19.71 15.01
C LEU A 121 21.13 20.46 15.93
N ARG A 122 21.65 21.11 16.98
CA ARG A 122 20.84 21.94 17.89
C ARG A 122 20.33 23.20 17.20
N ASP A 123 21.18 23.81 16.35
CA ASP A 123 20.84 25.02 15.60
C ASP A 123 19.68 24.76 14.61
N GLN A 124 19.57 23.52 14.12
CA GLN A 124 18.48 23.10 13.23
C GLN A 124 17.17 22.81 13.97
N VAL A 125 17.20 22.54 15.30
CA VAL A 125 15.98 22.25 16.09
C VAL A 125 15.07 23.45 16.15
N GLU A 126 13.78 23.22 15.98
CA GLU A 126 12.71 24.23 16.10
C GLU A 126 11.53 23.69 16.92
N VAL A 127 10.60 24.56 17.28
CA VAL A 127 9.35 24.18 17.91
C VAL A 127 8.29 24.07 16.82
N SER A 128 7.63 22.92 16.72
CA SER A 128 6.49 22.75 15.81
C SER A 128 5.32 23.61 16.25
N GLU A 129 4.79 24.41 15.35
CA GLU A 129 3.62 25.26 15.62
C GLU A 129 2.36 24.44 15.90
N THR A 130 2.26 23.25 15.30
CA THR A 130 1.08 22.38 15.42
C THR A 130 1.10 21.53 16.69
N THR A 131 2.29 21.00 17.06
CA THR A 131 2.40 20.02 18.16
C THR A 131 3.05 20.61 19.43
N ASN A 132 3.61 21.82 19.36
CA ASN A 132 4.43 22.44 20.42
C ASN A 132 5.61 21.58 20.90
N LYS A 133 6.07 20.62 20.06
CA LYS A 133 7.22 19.77 20.36
C LYS A 133 8.47 20.31 19.71
N LEU A 134 9.62 20.00 20.32
CA LEU A 134 10.90 20.20 19.67
C LEU A 134 11.04 19.20 18.52
N ILE A 135 11.34 19.70 17.34
CA ILE A 135 11.52 18.92 16.11
C ILE A 135 12.84 19.31 15.44
N LEU A 136 13.43 18.35 14.74
CA LEU A 136 14.60 18.55 13.90
C LEU A 136 14.19 18.33 12.43
N PRO A 137 13.98 19.40 11.65
CA PRO A 137 13.73 19.27 10.22
C PRO A 137 14.89 18.58 9.51
N ILE A 138 14.56 17.57 8.69
CA ILE A 138 15.52 16.73 7.97
C ILE A 138 15.27 16.66 6.48
N SER A 139 14.09 17.08 6.03
CA SER A 139 13.73 17.15 4.60
C SER A 139 12.61 18.15 4.36
N VAL A 140 12.69 18.83 3.23
CA VAL A 140 11.64 19.71 2.70
C VAL A 140 11.44 19.40 1.22
N GLN A 141 10.20 19.14 0.85
CA GLN A 141 9.81 18.92 -0.53
C GLN A 141 8.76 19.93 -0.95
N GLU A 142 8.89 20.47 -2.15
CA GLU A 142 7.91 21.34 -2.79
C GLU A 142 7.44 20.69 -4.10
N THR A 143 6.14 20.77 -4.36
CA THR A 143 5.56 20.27 -5.62
C THR A 143 4.56 21.31 -6.15
N SER A 144 4.72 21.68 -7.42
CA SER A 144 3.75 22.48 -8.16
C SER A 144 3.10 21.63 -9.23
N SER A 145 1.78 21.62 -9.26
CA SER A 145 1.01 20.81 -10.21
C SER A 145 -0.25 21.52 -10.65
N GLN A 146 -0.81 21.09 -11.77
CA GLN A 146 -2.09 21.52 -12.29
C GLN A 146 -3.00 20.31 -12.46
N THR A 147 -4.22 20.40 -11.96
CA THR A 147 -5.26 19.40 -12.22
C THR A 147 -6.22 19.92 -13.27
N ILE A 148 -6.54 19.07 -14.22
CA ILE A 148 -7.53 19.32 -15.27
C ILE A 148 -8.59 18.22 -15.26
N TYR A 149 -9.82 18.56 -15.47
CA TYR A 149 -10.97 17.65 -15.49
C TYR A 149 -11.92 17.96 -16.64
N ARG A 150 -12.50 16.91 -17.17
CA ARG A 150 -13.59 16.93 -18.14
C ARG A 150 -14.60 15.85 -17.76
N LYS A 151 -15.92 16.21 -17.80
CA LYS A 151 -16.99 15.31 -17.40
C LYS A 151 -17.33 14.27 -18.49
N ASN A 152 -17.38 14.68 -19.74
CA ASN A 152 -17.83 13.82 -20.84
C ASN A 152 -16.81 13.75 -22.00
N PRO A 153 -16.21 12.57 -22.29
CA PRO A 153 -16.08 11.43 -21.41
C PRO A 153 -15.24 11.77 -20.17
N GLU A 154 -15.59 11.23 -19.04
CA GLU A 154 -14.93 11.57 -17.77
C GLU A 154 -13.43 11.32 -17.84
N ASN A 155 -12.66 12.36 -17.53
CA ASN A 155 -11.21 12.28 -17.52
C ASN A 155 -10.62 13.34 -16.58
N LYS A 156 -9.79 12.89 -15.65
CA LYS A 156 -9.05 13.73 -14.70
C LYS A 156 -7.57 13.49 -14.84
N LYS A 157 -6.78 14.55 -14.94
CA LYS A 157 -5.33 14.48 -15.05
C LYS A 157 -4.66 15.49 -14.13
N THR A 158 -3.52 15.09 -13.58
CA THR A 158 -2.63 15.95 -12.81
C THR A 158 -1.31 16.11 -13.56
N ILE A 159 -0.93 17.33 -13.87
CA ILE A 159 0.32 17.69 -14.56
C ILE A 159 1.28 18.23 -13.49
N ILE A 160 2.35 17.49 -13.18
CA ILE A 160 3.39 17.94 -12.28
C ILE A 160 4.31 18.87 -13.07
N LYS A 161 4.27 20.15 -12.73
CA LYS A 161 5.03 21.22 -13.39
C LYS A 161 6.42 21.38 -12.77
N GLY A 162 6.54 21.25 -11.46
CA GLY A 162 7.79 21.39 -10.74
C GLY A 162 7.83 20.52 -9.50
N LYS A 163 9.00 19.96 -9.19
CA LYS A 163 9.29 19.24 -7.96
C LYS A 163 10.68 19.61 -7.48
N ASN A 164 10.77 20.07 -6.23
CA ASN A 164 12.02 20.37 -5.53
C ASN A 164 12.06 19.56 -4.23
N SER A 165 13.17 18.88 -3.96
CA SER A 165 13.32 18.06 -2.76
C SER A 165 14.71 18.25 -2.21
N ASN A 166 14.81 18.74 -0.99
CA ASN A 166 16.05 18.98 -0.28
C ASN A 166 16.02 18.24 1.06
N GLY A 167 17.01 17.43 1.34
CA GLY A 167 17.07 16.70 2.61
C GLY A 167 17.58 15.29 2.51
N ILE A 168 17.32 14.50 3.55
CA ILE A 168 17.80 13.12 3.64
C ILE A 168 17.18 12.18 2.60
N GLU A 169 16.13 12.60 1.89
CA GLU A 169 15.53 11.81 0.80
C GLU A 169 16.52 11.50 -0.32
N GLU A 170 17.54 12.34 -0.52
CA GLU A 170 18.62 12.11 -1.48
C GLU A 170 19.40 10.83 -1.18
N PHE A 171 19.44 10.39 0.08
CA PHE A 171 20.08 9.14 0.48
C PHE A 171 19.25 7.91 0.10
N PHE A 172 17.95 8.07 -0.05
CA PHE A 172 17.04 7.00 -0.45
C PHE A 172 16.75 7.12 -1.95
N SER A 173 17.78 6.89 -2.77
CA SER A 173 17.74 7.07 -4.23
C SER A 173 16.71 6.19 -4.97
N THR A 174 16.18 5.18 -4.33
CA THR A 174 15.03 4.39 -4.80
C THR A 174 13.70 5.02 -4.40
N GLY A 175 13.66 6.33 -4.38
CA GLY A 175 12.59 7.28 -4.03
C GLY A 175 11.12 6.84 -4.02
N ASP A 176 10.80 5.72 -4.63
CA ASP A 176 9.40 5.29 -4.76
C ASP A 176 8.85 4.61 -3.50
N MET A 177 9.66 3.92 -2.69
CA MET A 177 9.11 3.20 -1.55
C MET A 177 8.75 4.15 -0.40
N LEU A 178 9.66 5.02 0.02
CA LEU A 178 9.38 6.04 1.03
C LEU A 178 8.37 7.07 0.50
N GLY A 179 8.58 7.57 -0.70
CA GLY A 179 7.67 8.52 -1.36
C GLY A 179 6.28 7.96 -1.59
N THR A 180 6.12 6.64 -1.72
CA THR A 180 4.81 6.03 -1.90
C THR A 180 4.13 5.70 -0.58
N VAL A 181 4.86 5.27 0.44
CA VAL A 181 4.33 5.20 1.81
C VAL A 181 3.85 6.59 2.23
N LEU A 182 4.63 7.63 1.95
CA LEU A 182 4.23 9.01 2.22
C LEU A 182 2.98 9.43 1.42
N LYS A 183 2.88 9.07 0.14
CA LYS A 183 1.68 9.36 -0.67
C LYS A 183 0.42 8.67 -0.15
N ASP A 184 0.53 7.47 0.39
CA ASP A 184 -0.61 6.77 1.02
C ASP A 184 -0.99 7.40 2.36
N VAL A 185 0.00 7.88 3.13
CA VAL A 185 -0.23 8.61 4.39
C VAL A 185 -0.78 10.00 4.14
N PHE A 186 -0.31 10.68 3.08
CA PHE A 186 -0.65 12.06 2.72
C PHE A 186 -1.45 12.12 1.41
N ALA A 187 -2.39 11.20 1.22
CA ALA A 187 -3.31 11.27 0.09
C ALA A 187 -4.16 12.55 0.14
N ASP A 188 -4.58 13.05 -1.01
CA ASP A 188 -5.52 14.17 -1.08
C ASP A 188 -6.84 13.76 -0.44
N ILE A 189 -7.37 14.63 0.41
CA ILE A 189 -8.58 14.39 1.19
C ILE A 189 -9.73 15.18 0.59
N ASN A 190 -10.80 14.48 0.26
CA ASN A 190 -12.06 15.08 -0.11
C ASN A 190 -13.14 14.69 0.91
N ILE A 191 -13.58 15.65 1.74
CA ILE A 191 -14.62 15.38 2.76
C ILE A 191 -16.00 15.11 2.13
N TYR A 192 -16.21 15.50 0.87
CA TYR A 192 -17.47 15.29 0.15
C TYR A 192 -17.63 13.82 -0.32
N ASP A 193 -16.55 13.04 -0.35
CA ASP A 193 -16.62 11.58 -0.55
C ASP A 193 -17.27 10.89 0.65
N ASP A 194 -17.80 9.71 0.47
CA ASP A 194 -18.40 8.94 1.57
C ASP A 194 -17.35 8.39 2.53
N ASP A 195 -16.19 8.00 1.99
CA ASP A 195 -15.04 7.52 2.76
C ASP A 195 -13.76 8.24 2.32
N ILE A 196 -12.97 8.63 3.29
CA ILE A 196 -11.63 9.22 3.12
C ILE A 196 -10.61 8.10 3.15
N ARG A 197 -9.80 7.99 2.08
CA ARG A 197 -8.75 6.99 1.98
C ARG A 197 -7.44 7.53 2.52
N LEU A 198 -6.98 6.98 3.64
CA LEU A 198 -5.71 7.31 4.29
C LEU A 198 -5.09 6.06 4.89
N LEU A 199 -3.75 5.97 4.92
CA LEU A 199 -3.05 4.91 5.65
C LEU A 199 -3.49 3.50 5.22
N GLN A 200 -3.79 3.32 3.92
CA GLN A 200 -4.33 2.06 3.36
C GLN A 200 -5.67 1.61 3.98
N GLN A 201 -6.36 2.51 4.67
CA GLN A 201 -7.66 2.29 5.29
C GLN A 201 -8.70 3.26 4.75
N ARG A 202 -9.96 2.96 4.99
CA ARG A 202 -11.08 3.86 4.71
C ARG A 202 -11.66 4.38 6.01
N PHE A 203 -11.64 5.69 6.14
CA PHE A 203 -12.23 6.44 7.24
C PHE A 203 -13.55 7.03 6.79
N VAL A 204 -14.58 6.89 7.60
CA VAL A 204 -15.89 7.49 7.26
C VAL A 204 -15.75 9.02 7.25
N SER A 205 -16.15 9.66 6.15
CA SER A 205 -16.19 11.12 6.07
C SER A 205 -17.20 11.70 7.06
N PRO A 206 -16.92 12.84 7.71
CA PRO A 206 -17.88 13.49 8.62
C PRO A 206 -19.14 13.99 7.94
N ILE A 207 -19.18 14.09 6.61
CA ILE A 207 -20.36 14.42 5.82
C ILE A 207 -20.71 13.31 4.80
N GLY A 208 -20.15 12.09 4.97
CA GLY A 208 -20.48 10.95 4.14
C GLY A 208 -21.92 10.44 4.35
N ASN A 209 -22.45 9.67 3.41
CA ASN A 209 -23.81 9.14 3.51
C ASN A 209 -24.05 8.29 4.77
N ASN A 210 -23.01 7.59 5.27
CA ASN A 210 -23.07 6.79 6.49
C ASN A 210 -22.72 7.58 7.76
N ALA A 211 -22.41 8.86 7.65
CA ALA A 211 -21.86 9.66 8.75
C ALA A 211 -22.80 9.72 9.98
N ILE A 212 -24.10 9.90 9.78
CA ILE A 212 -25.08 9.95 10.89
C ILE A 212 -25.12 8.64 11.68
N SER A 213 -24.89 7.49 11.02
CA SER A 213 -24.84 6.21 11.69
C SER A 213 -23.53 5.96 12.42
N PHE A 214 -22.46 6.64 12.03
CA PHE A 214 -21.12 6.43 12.51
C PHE A 214 -20.69 7.46 13.58
N TYR A 215 -21.10 8.72 13.43
CA TYR A 215 -20.73 9.82 14.31
C TYR A 215 -21.86 10.23 15.27
N LYS A 216 -21.48 10.89 16.35
CA LYS A 216 -22.32 11.73 17.22
C LYS A 216 -22.02 13.18 16.86
N TYR A 217 -23.06 13.97 16.62
CA TYR A 217 -22.95 15.39 16.31
C TYR A 217 -23.52 16.22 17.45
N TYR A 218 -22.83 17.30 17.73
CA TYR A 218 -23.22 18.28 18.74
C TYR A 218 -23.18 19.66 18.10
N LEU A 219 -24.26 20.39 18.24
CA LEU A 219 -24.37 21.79 17.87
C LEU A 219 -23.72 22.60 18.98
N MET A 220 -22.73 23.43 18.64
CA MET A 220 -22.00 24.23 19.62
C MET A 220 -22.56 25.66 19.68
N ASP A 221 -22.33 26.42 18.66
CA ASP A 221 -22.70 27.82 18.53
C ASP A 221 -22.86 28.22 17.06
N THR A 222 -23.17 29.48 16.81
CA THR A 222 -23.15 30.10 15.50
C THR A 222 -22.14 31.22 15.55
N LEU A 223 -21.21 31.25 14.60
CA LEU A 223 -20.13 32.24 14.60
C LEU A 223 -19.79 32.71 13.18
N MET A 224 -19.11 33.83 13.09
CA MET A 224 -18.69 34.40 11.81
C MET A 224 -17.34 33.81 11.38
N VAL A 225 -17.32 33.11 10.25
CA VAL A 225 -16.10 32.62 9.60
C VAL A 225 -15.97 33.33 8.26
N ASN A 226 -14.85 34.01 8.00
CA ASN A 226 -14.63 34.78 6.78
C ASN A 226 -15.82 35.67 6.41
N LYS A 227 -16.37 36.41 7.40
CA LYS A 227 -17.52 37.33 7.27
C LYS A 227 -18.85 36.67 6.90
N ARG A 228 -18.99 35.34 7.07
CA ARG A 228 -20.23 34.60 6.86
C ARG A 228 -20.65 33.87 8.13
N GLU A 229 -21.96 33.82 8.35
CA GLU A 229 -22.53 33.09 9.48
C GLU A 229 -22.46 31.59 9.27
N CYS A 230 -21.79 30.90 10.18
CA CYS A 230 -21.63 29.46 10.16
C CYS A 230 -22.16 28.81 11.42
N VAL A 231 -22.84 27.70 11.25
CA VAL A 231 -23.20 26.79 12.34
C VAL A 231 -21.96 25.94 12.63
N HIS A 232 -21.50 26.00 13.87
CA HIS A 232 -20.39 25.26 14.36
C HIS A 232 -20.87 23.94 14.97
N LEU A 233 -20.44 22.84 14.43
CA LEU A 233 -20.74 21.49 14.90
C LEU A 233 -19.47 20.77 15.32
N THR A 234 -19.58 19.97 16.36
CA THR A 234 -18.54 18.99 16.73
C THR A 234 -19.00 17.59 16.39
N PHE A 235 -18.11 16.76 15.90
CA PHE A 235 -18.38 15.36 15.61
C PHE A 235 -17.34 14.44 16.25
N VAL A 236 -17.81 13.28 16.75
CA VAL A 236 -16.97 12.24 17.34
C VAL A 236 -17.50 10.85 16.94
N PRO A 237 -16.65 9.85 16.67
CA PRO A 237 -17.13 8.51 16.40
C PRO A 237 -17.92 7.93 17.57
N GLN A 238 -18.91 7.10 17.31
CA GLN A 238 -19.65 6.41 18.38
C GLN A 238 -18.75 5.50 19.21
N ASN A 239 -17.78 4.87 18.54
CA ASN A 239 -16.69 4.15 19.18
C ASN A 239 -15.36 4.82 18.79
N SER A 240 -14.64 5.35 19.76
CA SER A 240 -13.38 6.10 19.57
C SER A 240 -12.24 5.27 18.99
N GLN A 241 -12.39 3.96 18.88
CA GLN A 241 -11.38 3.06 18.32
C GLN A 241 -11.66 2.68 16.86
N ASP A 242 -12.88 2.92 16.39
CA ASP A 242 -13.21 2.72 14.97
C ASP A 242 -12.47 3.75 14.10
N PHE A 243 -12.28 3.42 12.81
CA PHE A 243 -11.58 4.27 11.83
C PHE A 243 -12.45 5.48 11.46
N GLY A 244 -12.34 6.52 12.24
CA GLY A 244 -13.04 7.79 12.06
C GLY A 244 -12.29 8.91 12.75
N PHE A 245 -12.70 10.13 12.47
CA PHE A 245 -12.11 11.35 12.98
C PHE A 245 -12.93 11.94 14.13
N THR A 246 -12.31 12.73 14.96
CA THR A 246 -12.97 13.71 15.80
C THR A 246 -12.70 15.08 15.21
N GLY A 247 -13.62 16.05 15.36
CA GLY A 247 -13.34 17.36 14.83
C GLY A 247 -14.52 18.31 14.84
N HIS A 248 -14.36 19.36 14.04
CA HIS A 248 -15.32 20.45 13.93
C HIS A 248 -15.69 20.72 12.47
N LEU A 249 -16.95 21.03 12.24
CA LEU A 249 -17.48 21.49 10.98
C LEU A 249 -18.04 22.91 11.16
N TYR A 250 -17.69 23.77 10.26
CA TYR A 250 -18.23 25.12 10.16
C TYR A 250 -19.01 25.19 8.85
N VAL A 251 -20.33 25.13 8.95
CA VAL A 251 -21.25 24.98 7.83
C VAL A 251 -22.07 26.26 7.70
N LEU A 252 -22.19 26.78 6.50
CA LEU A 252 -22.99 27.98 6.25
C LEU A 252 -24.44 27.82 6.72
N ASN A 253 -24.94 28.81 7.40
CA ASN A 253 -26.33 28.89 7.83
C ASN A 253 -27.22 29.48 6.73
N ASP A 254 -27.14 28.91 5.52
CA ASP A 254 -27.92 29.31 4.36
C ASP A 254 -28.46 28.11 3.60
N SER A 255 -29.12 28.32 2.46
CA SER A 255 -29.69 27.24 1.64
C SER A 255 -28.67 26.36 0.97
N THR A 256 -27.38 26.72 0.98
CA THR A 256 -26.32 25.91 0.36
C THR A 256 -25.81 24.81 1.27
N TYR A 257 -25.84 25.02 2.59
CA TYR A 257 -25.24 24.12 3.61
C TYR A 257 -23.79 23.75 3.29
N ALA A 258 -23.05 24.67 2.64
CA ALA A 258 -21.66 24.43 2.25
C ALA A 258 -20.74 24.45 3.46
N VAL A 259 -19.75 23.55 3.47
CA VAL A 259 -18.72 23.53 4.51
C VAL A 259 -17.70 24.62 4.19
N GLN A 260 -17.51 25.57 5.10
CA GLN A 260 -16.50 26.61 4.96
C GLN A 260 -15.16 26.21 5.58
N LYS A 261 -15.20 25.46 6.68
CA LYS A 261 -14.00 24.92 7.34
C LYS A 261 -14.31 23.56 7.95
N CYS A 262 -13.37 22.66 7.84
CA CYS A 262 -13.40 21.36 8.50
C CYS A 262 -12.08 21.11 9.22
N THR A 263 -12.15 20.71 10.50
CA THR A 263 -10.98 20.19 11.21
C THR A 263 -11.23 18.73 11.56
N MET A 264 -10.25 17.89 11.30
CA MET A 264 -10.31 16.46 11.57
C MET A 264 -9.07 16.03 12.33
N ASN A 265 -9.27 15.32 13.43
CA ASN A 265 -8.19 14.83 14.27
C ASN A 265 -8.32 13.32 14.38
N LEU A 266 -7.20 12.61 14.26
CA LEU A 266 -7.12 11.19 14.52
C LEU A 266 -6.48 10.97 15.90
N PRO A 267 -7.27 10.68 16.93
CA PRO A 267 -6.76 10.55 18.30
C PRO A 267 -5.99 9.23 18.45
N LYS A 268 -5.04 9.20 19.38
CA LYS A 268 -4.21 8.02 19.71
C LYS A 268 -5.02 6.75 20.04
N LYS A 269 -6.28 6.91 20.49
CA LYS A 269 -7.19 5.79 20.80
C LYS A 269 -7.70 5.07 19.56
N THR A 270 -7.70 5.72 18.41
CA THR A 270 -8.10 5.09 17.14
C THR A 270 -7.23 3.86 16.86
N GLY A 271 -7.80 2.85 16.25
CA GLY A 271 -7.13 1.59 15.95
C GLY A 271 -5.89 1.68 15.03
N VAL A 272 -5.51 2.88 14.59
CA VAL A 272 -4.35 3.12 13.71
C VAL A 272 -3.03 2.95 14.47
N ASN A 273 -2.06 2.29 13.84
CA ASN A 273 -0.73 2.10 14.40
C ASN A 273 0.22 3.22 14.04
N PHE A 274 1.25 3.37 14.83
CA PHE A 274 2.36 4.29 14.62
C PHE A 274 1.97 5.77 14.59
N VAL A 275 0.70 6.11 14.44
CA VAL A 275 0.19 7.48 14.46
C VAL A 275 -0.15 7.85 15.91
N ASN A 276 0.59 8.80 16.49
CA ASN A 276 0.26 9.37 17.80
C ASN A 276 -0.85 10.41 17.66
N ARG A 277 -0.78 11.19 16.59
CA ARG A 277 -1.71 12.26 16.28
C ARG A 277 -1.67 12.52 14.78
N MET A 278 -2.81 12.82 14.21
CA MET A 278 -2.95 13.36 12.87
C MET A 278 -3.98 14.48 12.92
N ASP A 279 -3.61 15.64 12.45
CA ASP A 279 -4.44 16.82 12.38
C ASP A 279 -4.59 17.25 10.92
N ILE A 280 -5.82 17.50 10.51
CA ILE A 280 -6.17 17.93 9.16
C ILE A 280 -7.05 19.15 9.27
N VAL A 281 -6.70 20.19 8.55
CA VAL A 281 -7.48 21.44 8.50
C VAL A 281 -7.74 21.79 7.05
N GLN A 282 -9.01 21.81 6.67
CA GLN A 282 -9.43 22.23 5.33
C GLN A 282 -10.23 23.51 5.40
N GLN A 283 -9.93 24.44 4.50
CA GLN A 283 -10.64 25.69 4.34
C GLN A 283 -11.16 25.80 2.91
N TYR A 284 -12.41 26.21 2.79
CA TYR A 284 -13.11 26.35 1.53
C TYR A 284 -13.44 27.81 1.31
N GLU A 285 -13.40 28.25 0.05
CA GLU A 285 -13.79 29.58 -0.35
C GLU A 285 -14.84 29.55 -1.46
N GLN A 286 -15.66 30.59 -1.54
CA GLN A 286 -16.60 30.74 -2.63
C GLN A 286 -16.01 31.60 -3.72
N LEU A 287 -15.92 31.08 -4.92
CA LEU A 287 -15.51 31.84 -6.10
C LEU A 287 -16.61 32.80 -6.58
N PRO A 288 -16.26 33.82 -7.39
CA PRO A 288 -17.24 34.78 -7.93
C PRO A 288 -18.37 34.13 -8.74
N ASN A 289 -18.16 32.93 -9.31
CA ASN A 289 -19.16 32.15 -10.03
C ASN A 289 -20.09 31.34 -9.13
N GLY A 290 -19.96 31.46 -7.81
CA GLY A 290 -20.77 30.76 -6.83
C GLY A 290 -20.26 29.38 -6.40
N ASN A 291 -19.28 28.78 -7.10
CA ASN A 291 -18.73 27.50 -6.72
C ASN A 291 -17.94 27.57 -5.41
N TRP A 292 -18.14 26.58 -4.54
CA TRP A 292 -17.30 26.37 -3.36
C TRP A 292 -16.13 25.48 -3.73
N VAL A 293 -14.92 25.90 -3.38
CA VAL A 293 -13.68 25.21 -3.71
C VAL A 293 -12.78 25.09 -2.49
N LEU A 294 -11.96 24.03 -2.45
CA LEU A 294 -10.92 23.90 -1.45
C LEU A 294 -9.83 24.92 -1.74
N ALA A 295 -9.49 25.75 -0.75
CA ALA A 295 -8.42 26.75 -0.83
C ALA A 295 -7.16 26.24 -0.13
N ASP A 296 -7.32 25.70 1.09
CA ASP A 296 -6.23 25.23 1.93
C ASP A 296 -6.50 23.83 2.47
N ASP A 297 -5.45 22.98 2.46
CA ASP A 297 -5.45 21.64 3.09
C ASP A 297 -4.12 21.44 3.83
N ASP A 298 -4.15 21.61 5.13
CA ASP A 298 -3.01 21.47 6.01
C ASP A 298 -3.12 20.17 6.80
N MET A 299 -2.08 19.37 6.79
CA MET A 299 -2.02 18.09 7.50
C MET A 299 -0.73 17.97 8.30
N THR A 300 -0.85 17.63 9.56
CA THR A 300 0.29 17.26 10.42
C THR A 300 0.11 15.85 10.95
N VAL A 301 1.12 15.02 10.77
CA VAL A 301 1.14 13.64 11.26
C VAL A 301 2.33 13.44 12.18
N ASP A 302 2.06 13.03 13.41
CA ASP A 302 3.06 12.65 14.41
C ASP A 302 3.15 11.13 14.47
N LEU A 303 4.25 10.57 13.98
CA LEU A 303 4.54 9.15 13.91
C LEU A 303 5.50 8.75 15.02
N SER A 304 5.25 7.62 15.67
CA SER A 304 6.18 7.03 16.65
C SER A 304 6.22 5.51 16.51
N TRP A 305 7.43 5.00 16.39
CA TRP A 305 7.68 3.56 16.24
C TRP A 305 7.62 2.83 17.58
N ASN A 306 7.87 3.51 18.69
CA ASN A 306 7.93 2.93 20.03
C ASN A 306 7.01 3.66 21.02
N SER A 307 6.29 2.89 21.84
CA SER A 307 5.48 3.41 22.96
C SER A 307 6.32 4.01 24.10
N ASN A 308 7.60 3.71 24.18
CA ASN A 308 8.49 4.04 25.31
C ASN A 308 9.36 5.30 25.10
N LYS A 309 9.03 6.20 24.17
CA LYS A 309 9.70 7.52 23.96
C LYS A 309 11.24 7.51 23.78
N THR A 310 11.87 6.34 23.70
CA THR A 310 13.35 6.21 23.61
C THR A 310 13.87 6.12 22.18
N ALA A 311 13.06 5.67 21.25
CA ALA A 311 13.39 5.70 19.82
C ALA A 311 12.68 6.90 19.18
N GLY A 312 13.40 7.71 18.41
CA GLY A 312 12.88 8.90 17.74
C GLY A 312 11.66 8.56 16.88
N GLY A 313 10.73 9.48 16.80
CA GLY A 313 9.60 9.45 15.90
C GLY A 313 9.83 10.40 14.73
N LEU A 314 8.84 10.46 13.85
CA LEU A 314 8.84 11.34 12.69
C LEU A 314 7.59 12.22 12.73
N GLN A 315 7.75 13.52 12.54
CA GLN A 315 6.66 14.44 12.28
C GLN A 315 6.73 14.86 10.82
N VAL A 316 5.60 14.78 10.14
CA VAL A 316 5.46 15.27 8.77
C VAL A 316 4.36 16.31 8.73
N GLU A 317 4.67 17.46 8.19
CA GLU A 317 3.77 18.57 7.96
C GLU A 317 3.59 18.77 6.46
N ARG A 318 2.36 18.75 5.99
CA ARG A 318 2.00 19.07 4.60
C ARG A 318 1.11 20.27 4.58
N THR A 319 1.52 21.30 3.87
CA THR A 319 0.72 22.48 3.56
C THR A 319 0.41 22.50 2.09
N THR A 320 -0.87 22.53 1.75
CA THR A 320 -1.33 22.54 0.36
C THR A 320 -2.19 23.75 0.10
N LYS A 321 -1.90 24.48 -0.96
CA LYS A 321 -2.66 25.64 -1.43
C LYS A 321 -3.20 25.36 -2.82
N TYR A 322 -4.48 25.68 -3.01
CA TYR A 322 -5.18 25.54 -4.29
C TYR A 322 -5.53 26.94 -4.81
N SER A 323 -5.32 27.16 -6.10
CA SER A 323 -5.53 28.46 -6.70
C SER A 323 -5.84 28.37 -8.19
N ASN A 324 -6.14 29.52 -8.81
CA ASN A 324 -6.36 29.64 -10.25
C ASN A 324 -7.44 28.70 -10.80
N TYR A 325 -8.54 28.54 -10.06
CA TYR A 325 -9.68 27.78 -10.52
C TYR A 325 -10.30 28.38 -11.76
N LYS A 326 -10.49 27.56 -12.81
CA LYS A 326 -11.16 27.93 -14.06
C LYS A 326 -12.11 26.82 -14.48
N PHE A 327 -13.21 27.21 -15.12
CA PHE A 327 -14.29 26.28 -15.54
C PHE A 327 -14.53 26.33 -17.06
N ASP A 328 -13.66 27.00 -17.78
CA ASP A 328 -13.73 27.10 -19.24
C ASP A 328 -13.36 25.75 -19.90
N PRO A 329 -13.80 25.51 -21.15
CA PRO A 329 -13.40 24.36 -21.92
C PRO A 329 -11.87 24.23 -22.02
N ILE A 330 -11.35 23.03 -21.77
CA ILE A 330 -9.92 22.73 -21.78
C ILE A 330 -9.54 22.07 -23.09
N GLU A 331 -8.34 22.37 -23.59
CA GLU A 331 -7.83 21.80 -24.82
C GLU A 331 -7.84 20.27 -24.81
N GLN A 332 -8.50 19.67 -25.80
CA GLN A 332 -8.67 18.22 -25.92
C GLN A 332 -7.33 17.44 -26.01
N ARG A 333 -6.28 18.08 -26.55
CA ARG A 333 -4.94 17.47 -26.64
C ARG A 333 -4.39 17.09 -25.26
N LEU A 334 -4.68 17.86 -24.19
CA LEU A 334 -4.19 17.57 -22.85
C LEU A 334 -4.81 16.28 -22.27
N PHE A 335 -6.05 16.00 -22.63
CA PHE A 335 -6.71 14.75 -22.23
C PHE A 335 -6.22 13.52 -23.00
N ARG A 336 -5.57 13.71 -24.16
CA ARG A 336 -4.95 12.64 -24.95
C ARG A 336 -3.57 12.24 -24.44
N LEU A 337 -2.94 13.04 -23.58
CA LEU A 337 -1.67 12.71 -22.97
C LEU A 337 -1.78 11.38 -22.21
N LYS A 338 -0.73 10.58 -22.23
CA LYS A 338 -0.75 9.24 -21.61
C LYS A 338 -0.66 9.32 -20.10
N GLY A 339 -1.55 8.62 -19.38
CA GLY A 339 -1.60 8.53 -17.91
C GLY A 339 -2.52 9.56 -17.25
N SER A 340 -2.84 9.31 -15.98
CA SER A 340 -3.56 10.23 -15.09
C SER A 340 -2.65 11.26 -14.44
N VAL A 341 -1.38 10.92 -14.25
CA VAL A 341 -0.32 11.81 -13.76
C VAL A 341 0.72 11.98 -14.86
N ILE A 342 0.95 13.22 -15.26
CA ILE A 342 1.89 13.62 -16.30
C ILE A 342 3.00 14.41 -15.62
N LYS A 343 4.25 14.09 -15.94
CA LYS A 343 5.42 14.79 -15.42
C LYS A 343 6.02 15.62 -16.55
N GLU A 344 6.20 16.91 -16.36
CA GLU A 344 6.95 17.73 -17.29
C GLU A 344 8.42 17.30 -17.34
N ALA A 345 9.04 17.38 -18.50
CA ALA A 345 10.40 16.89 -18.71
C ALA A 345 11.44 17.64 -17.83
N ASP A 346 11.17 18.90 -17.52
CA ASP A 346 12.02 19.79 -16.74
C ASP A 346 11.54 19.98 -15.29
N MET A 347 10.61 19.14 -14.80
CA MET A 347 10.01 19.31 -13.47
C MET A 347 11.04 19.33 -12.32
N LEU A 348 12.20 18.67 -12.47
CA LEU A 348 13.26 18.60 -11.46
C LEU A 348 14.34 19.68 -11.62
N SER A 349 14.28 20.48 -12.68
CA SER A 349 15.28 21.51 -13.03
C SER A 349 14.68 22.90 -13.19
N LYS A 350 13.57 23.18 -12.48
CA LYS A 350 12.95 24.50 -12.49
C LYS A 350 13.85 25.52 -11.77
N SER A 351 13.88 26.74 -12.32
CA SER A 351 14.68 27.84 -11.79
C SER A 351 14.13 28.44 -10.50
N ASP A 352 14.94 29.21 -9.80
CA ASP A 352 14.53 29.92 -8.59
C ASP A 352 13.41 30.93 -8.88
N GLU A 353 13.42 31.57 -10.06
CA GLU A 353 12.36 32.48 -10.51
C GLU A 353 11.03 31.75 -10.67
N TYR A 354 11.05 30.53 -11.20
CA TYR A 354 9.86 29.70 -11.27
C TYR A 354 9.31 29.45 -9.87
N TRP A 355 10.16 29.00 -8.93
CA TRP A 355 9.73 28.74 -7.56
C TRP A 355 9.24 30.00 -6.86
N ALA A 356 9.89 31.14 -7.07
CA ALA A 356 9.41 32.42 -6.55
C ALA A 356 8.01 32.80 -7.05
N SER A 357 7.66 32.42 -8.29
CA SER A 357 6.36 32.71 -8.88
C SER A 357 5.22 31.81 -8.42
N VAL A 358 5.53 30.54 -8.08
CA VAL A 358 4.51 29.53 -7.71
C VAL A 358 4.42 29.27 -6.22
N ARG A 359 5.46 29.62 -5.45
CA ARG A 359 5.54 29.38 -4.01
C ARG A 359 4.55 30.26 -3.26
N GLN A 360 3.52 29.63 -2.68
CA GLN A 360 2.51 30.32 -1.89
C GLN A 360 2.84 30.34 -0.38
N VAL A 361 3.75 29.46 0.06
CA VAL A 361 4.23 29.40 1.44
C VAL A 361 5.76 29.56 1.43
N PRO A 362 6.31 30.65 1.98
CA PRO A 362 7.73 30.89 1.97
C PRO A 362 8.50 29.81 2.74
N LEU A 363 9.69 29.53 2.31
CA LEU A 363 10.62 28.67 3.06
C LEU A 363 11.21 29.47 4.23
N THR A 364 11.33 28.84 5.38
CA THR A 364 12.09 29.38 6.51
C THR A 364 13.59 29.35 6.19
N LYS A 365 14.41 30.08 6.98
CA LYS A 365 15.87 30.04 6.81
C LYS A 365 16.44 28.61 6.98
N LYS A 366 15.85 27.81 7.85
CA LYS A 366 16.28 26.42 8.09
C LYS A 366 15.86 25.50 6.93
N GLU A 367 14.69 25.72 6.36
CA GLU A 367 14.21 24.98 5.20
C GLU A 367 15.02 25.32 3.94
N SER A 368 15.35 26.59 3.71
CA SER A 368 16.15 27.02 2.55
C SER A 368 17.60 26.59 2.60
N SER A 369 18.17 26.32 3.79
CA SER A 369 19.54 25.82 3.98
C SER A 369 19.62 24.32 4.28
N MET A 370 18.60 23.55 3.89
CA MET A 370 18.52 22.12 4.18
C MET A 370 19.67 21.32 3.54
N ASP A 371 20.08 21.67 2.34
CA ASP A 371 21.22 21.09 1.63
C ASP A 371 22.54 21.27 2.42
N VAL A 372 22.77 22.44 2.98
CA VAL A 372 23.94 22.69 3.84
C VAL A 372 23.89 21.83 5.10
N PHE A 373 22.72 21.71 5.71
CA PHE A 373 22.51 20.85 6.88
C PHE A 373 22.80 19.37 6.57
N VAL A 374 22.27 18.86 5.47
CA VAL A 374 22.48 17.48 5.02
C VAL A 374 23.97 17.21 4.71
N ASN A 375 24.65 18.13 4.04
CA ASN A 375 26.08 18.01 3.79
C ASN A 375 26.90 17.92 5.09
N ARG A 376 26.49 18.63 6.16
CA ARG A 376 27.12 18.50 7.49
C ARG A 376 26.79 17.15 8.17
N LEU A 377 25.58 16.61 7.99
CA LEU A 377 25.24 15.28 8.50
C LEU A 377 26.14 14.20 7.91
N GLU A 378 26.42 14.28 6.60
CA GLU A 378 27.31 13.32 5.93
C GLU A 378 28.75 13.31 6.49
N GLN A 379 29.19 14.44 7.02
CA GLN A 379 30.52 14.55 7.62
C GLN A 379 30.63 13.91 9.02
N ILE A 380 29.50 13.54 9.63
CA ILE A 380 29.49 12.82 10.91
C ILE A 380 30.08 11.42 10.71
N PRO A 381 31.17 11.05 11.41
CA PRO A 381 31.73 9.70 11.31
C PRO A 381 30.69 8.62 11.62
N GLY A 382 30.59 7.64 10.74
CA GLY A 382 29.64 6.53 10.90
C GLY A 382 28.24 6.77 10.35
N PHE A 383 27.83 8.01 10.07
CA PHE A 383 26.48 8.33 9.58
C PHE A 383 26.13 7.57 8.29
N LYS A 384 27.05 7.56 7.32
CA LYS A 384 26.87 6.81 6.06
C LYS A 384 26.66 5.31 6.26
N TYR A 385 27.29 4.69 7.27
CA TYR A 385 27.10 3.27 7.56
C TYR A 385 25.74 2.99 8.19
N ILE A 386 25.23 3.92 9.01
CA ILE A 386 23.86 3.83 9.57
C ILE A 386 22.83 3.91 8.45
N ILE A 387 22.97 4.87 7.54
CA ILE A 387 22.08 4.99 6.38
C ILE A 387 22.18 3.76 5.48
N PHE A 388 23.40 3.28 5.20
CA PHE A 388 23.63 2.07 4.42
C PHE A 388 22.94 0.85 5.05
N GLY A 389 23.10 0.62 6.35
CA GLY A 389 22.46 -0.49 7.06
C GLY A 389 20.92 -0.38 7.09
N ALA A 390 20.40 0.83 7.38
CA ALA A 390 18.95 1.08 7.36
C ALA A 390 18.36 0.83 5.97
N LYS A 391 19.03 1.30 4.92
CA LYS A 391 18.63 1.10 3.54
C LYS A 391 18.64 -0.38 3.14
N ALA A 392 19.70 -1.10 3.48
CA ALA A 392 19.83 -2.53 3.22
C ALA A 392 18.73 -3.35 3.91
N LEU A 393 18.34 -2.97 5.13
CA LEU A 393 17.25 -3.62 5.86
C LEU A 393 15.86 -3.33 5.23
N ILE A 394 15.60 -2.07 4.88
CA ILE A 394 14.29 -1.65 4.34
C ILE A 394 14.10 -2.19 2.92
N GLU A 395 15.09 -2.03 2.06
CA GLU A 395 15.03 -2.40 0.65
C GLU A 395 15.33 -3.88 0.40
N ASN A 396 15.94 -4.56 1.38
CA ASN A 396 16.42 -5.95 1.27
C ASN A 396 17.49 -6.14 0.18
N PHE A 397 18.21 -5.05 -0.16
CA PHE A 397 19.30 -5.01 -1.13
C PHE A 397 20.43 -4.13 -0.66
N VAL A 398 21.64 -4.47 -1.09
CA VAL A 398 22.85 -3.65 -0.92
C VAL A 398 23.14 -2.95 -2.24
N GLU A 399 23.13 -1.64 -2.25
CA GLU A 399 23.56 -0.84 -3.38
C GLU A 399 25.07 -0.75 -3.46
N THR A 400 25.63 -0.87 -4.66
CA THR A 400 27.08 -0.71 -4.89
C THR A 400 27.47 0.73 -5.21
N GLY A 401 26.48 1.62 -5.29
CA GLY A 401 26.66 3.04 -5.59
C GLY A 401 27.11 3.88 -4.39
N SER A 402 27.44 5.14 -4.67
CA SER A 402 27.79 6.16 -3.67
C SER A 402 27.21 7.51 -4.10
N LYS A 403 27.34 8.54 -3.25
CA LYS A 403 26.88 9.91 -3.60
C LYS A 403 27.56 10.39 -4.88
N GLY A 404 26.76 10.89 -5.82
CA GLY A 404 27.23 11.29 -7.15
C GLY A 404 27.48 10.14 -8.14
N HIS A 405 27.49 8.89 -7.68
CA HIS A 405 27.64 7.69 -8.49
C HIS A 405 26.52 6.70 -8.18
N PRO A 406 25.35 6.83 -8.80
CA PRO A 406 24.20 5.99 -8.50
C PRO A 406 24.50 4.51 -8.75
N SER A 407 23.87 3.64 -7.97
CA SER A 407 24.09 2.20 -8.04
C SER A 407 23.77 1.64 -9.42
N LYS A 408 24.77 1.04 -10.06
CA LYS A 408 24.61 0.32 -11.33
C LYS A 408 24.22 -1.14 -11.14
N VAL A 409 24.60 -1.70 -10.00
CA VAL A 409 24.32 -3.09 -9.60
C VAL A 409 23.88 -3.11 -8.14
N ASP A 410 22.77 -3.78 -7.86
CA ASP A 410 22.28 -4.03 -6.52
C ASP A 410 22.46 -5.51 -6.17
N ILE A 411 22.99 -5.80 -4.98
CA ILE A 411 23.21 -7.16 -4.47
C ILE A 411 22.05 -7.52 -3.55
N GLY A 412 21.40 -8.62 -3.80
CA GLY A 412 20.23 -9.08 -3.04
C GLY A 412 19.22 -9.84 -3.91
N PRO A 413 18.11 -10.29 -3.31
CA PRO A 413 17.59 -9.99 -1.96
C PRO A 413 18.39 -10.63 -0.84
N ILE A 414 18.64 -9.88 0.25
CA ILE A 414 19.46 -10.34 1.39
C ILE A 414 18.82 -11.54 2.10
N ASN A 415 17.50 -11.52 2.26
CA ASN A 415 16.74 -12.57 2.94
C ASN A 415 16.71 -13.91 2.18
N THR A 416 17.34 -13.99 1.00
CA THR A 416 17.49 -15.22 0.21
C THR A 416 18.91 -15.78 0.23
N MET A 417 19.84 -15.09 0.91
CA MET A 417 21.25 -15.50 0.92
C MET A 417 21.50 -16.82 1.64
N ILE A 418 20.65 -17.13 2.62
CA ILE A 418 20.68 -18.40 3.36
C ILE A 418 19.27 -18.95 3.38
N SER A 419 19.13 -20.21 2.96
CA SER A 419 17.87 -20.94 2.99
C SER A 419 18.13 -22.43 3.27
N SER A 420 17.07 -23.23 3.36
CA SER A 420 17.18 -24.68 3.53
C SER A 420 16.03 -25.40 2.85
N ASN A 421 16.32 -26.54 2.26
CA ASN A 421 15.31 -27.48 1.76
C ASN A 421 15.82 -28.93 1.90
N TYR A 422 14.95 -29.87 1.62
CA TYR A 422 15.24 -31.30 1.83
C TYR A 422 16.43 -31.84 0.99
N ILE A 423 16.60 -31.31 -0.22
CA ILE A 423 17.64 -31.77 -1.16
C ILE A 423 18.95 -31.03 -0.88
N ASP A 424 18.95 -29.72 -0.88
CA ASP A 424 20.15 -28.89 -0.69
C ASP A 424 20.71 -28.97 0.73
N GLY A 425 19.89 -29.31 1.73
CA GLY A 425 20.22 -29.04 3.12
C GLY A 425 20.29 -27.54 3.35
N THR A 426 21.36 -27.05 3.96
CA THR A 426 21.66 -25.61 3.99
C THR A 426 22.13 -25.14 2.61
N ARG A 427 21.58 -24.05 2.16
CA ARG A 427 21.86 -23.45 0.84
C ARG A 427 22.33 -22.02 1.00
N PHE A 428 23.45 -21.69 0.38
CA PHE A 428 23.95 -20.33 0.25
C PHE A 428 23.70 -19.81 -1.15
N ARG A 429 23.23 -18.55 -1.23
CA ARG A 429 22.90 -17.91 -2.50
C ARG A 429 23.44 -16.50 -2.56
N LEU A 430 24.03 -16.12 -3.68
CA LEU A 430 24.40 -14.75 -4.00
C LEU A 430 23.62 -14.32 -5.24
N SER A 431 22.87 -13.23 -5.12
CA SER A 431 22.04 -12.70 -6.18
C SER A 431 22.37 -11.24 -6.45
N GLY A 432 22.10 -10.79 -7.67
CA GLY A 432 22.28 -9.38 -8.04
C GLY A 432 21.44 -8.99 -9.24
N MET A 433 21.23 -7.69 -9.38
CA MET A 433 20.54 -7.12 -10.55
C MET A 433 21.16 -5.79 -10.96
N THR A 434 21.15 -5.49 -12.26
CA THR A 434 21.49 -4.17 -12.77
C THR A 434 20.31 -3.21 -12.63
N THR A 435 20.60 -1.93 -12.54
CA THR A 435 19.61 -0.85 -12.47
C THR A 435 19.58 -0.05 -13.78
N ALA A 436 18.64 0.88 -13.92
CA ALA A 436 18.60 1.81 -15.03
C ALA A 436 19.79 2.78 -15.08
N HIS A 437 20.61 2.85 -14.04
CA HIS A 437 21.88 3.59 -14.04
C HIS A 437 23.02 2.83 -14.72
N PHE A 438 22.89 1.50 -14.87
CA PHE A 438 23.77 0.72 -15.74
C PHE A 438 23.41 0.96 -17.20
N HIS A 439 22.14 0.77 -17.55
CA HIS A 439 21.61 1.06 -18.89
C HIS A 439 20.10 1.27 -18.83
N LYS A 440 19.57 2.27 -19.57
CA LYS A 440 18.13 2.64 -19.51
C LYS A 440 17.18 1.60 -20.09
N HIS A 441 17.68 0.70 -20.94
CA HIS A 441 16.90 -0.30 -21.65
C HIS A 441 17.32 -1.74 -21.34
N TRP A 442 18.61 -2.00 -21.03
CA TRP A 442 19.12 -3.35 -20.78
C TRP A 442 19.26 -3.62 -19.27
N PHE A 443 18.70 -4.72 -18.86
CA PHE A 443 18.71 -5.17 -17.47
C PHE A 443 19.18 -6.61 -17.39
N LEU A 444 20.04 -6.90 -16.43
CA LEU A 444 20.54 -8.22 -16.09
C LEU A 444 20.16 -8.51 -14.65
N ASN A 445 19.67 -9.71 -14.38
CA ASN A 445 19.53 -10.21 -13.01
C ASN A 445 19.88 -11.69 -12.96
N GLY A 446 20.29 -12.16 -11.80
CA GLY A 446 20.59 -13.57 -11.63
C GLY A 446 21.13 -13.92 -10.26
N TYR A 447 21.36 -15.21 -10.06
CA TYR A 447 21.96 -15.73 -8.86
C TYR A 447 22.80 -16.98 -9.11
N GLY A 448 23.75 -17.23 -8.21
CA GLY A 448 24.41 -18.50 -8.00
C GLY A 448 24.12 -18.99 -6.60
N ALA A 449 23.84 -20.30 -6.44
CA ALA A 449 23.58 -20.92 -5.16
C ALA A 449 24.24 -22.30 -5.04
N TYR A 450 24.63 -22.68 -3.83
CA TYR A 450 25.26 -23.96 -3.54
C TYR A 450 24.56 -24.64 -2.36
N GLY A 451 24.14 -25.90 -2.56
CA GLY A 451 23.57 -26.74 -1.52
C GLY A 451 24.66 -27.55 -0.84
N LEU A 452 24.69 -27.55 0.48
CA LEU A 452 25.72 -28.30 1.23
C LEU A 452 25.48 -29.80 1.28
N LYS A 453 24.24 -30.27 1.11
CA LYS A 453 23.90 -31.68 1.21
C LYS A 453 24.01 -32.40 -0.12
N ASP A 454 23.56 -31.78 -1.21
CA ASP A 454 23.64 -32.38 -2.55
C ASP A 454 24.89 -31.98 -3.33
N GLU A 455 25.70 -31.04 -2.76
CA GLU A 455 26.98 -30.57 -3.31
C GLU A 455 26.89 -30.07 -4.76
N ARG A 456 25.74 -29.52 -5.13
CA ARG A 456 25.48 -28.99 -6.48
C ARG A 456 25.30 -27.48 -6.53
N TRP A 457 25.83 -26.91 -7.61
CA TRP A 457 25.56 -25.53 -7.97
C TRP A 457 24.19 -25.39 -8.65
N LYS A 458 23.45 -24.36 -8.26
CA LYS A 458 22.21 -23.92 -8.89
C LYS A 458 22.43 -22.49 -9.34
N TYR A 459 21.78 -22.10 -10.42
CA TYR A 459 21.97 -20.76 -10.97
C TYR A 459 20.76 -20.32 -11.80
N SER A 460 20.62 -19.01 -11.92
CA SER A 460 19.64 -18.37 -12.81
C SER A 460 20.23 -17.11 -13.39
N GLY A 461 19.93 -16.84 -14.64
CA GLY A 461 20.29 -15.61 -15.32
C GLY A 461 19.13 -15.14 -16.20
N THR A 462 18.86 -13.85 -16.18
CA THR A 462 17.83 -13.20 -17.00
C THR A 462 18.40 -11.96 -17.64
N VAL A 463 18.20 -11.82 -18.95
CA VAL A 463 18.48 -10.61 -19.73
C VAL A 463 17.15 -10.01 -20.16
N THR A 464 16.96 -8.74 -19.91
CA THR A 464 15.71 -8.04 -20.27
C THR A 464 16.02 -6.79 -21.07
N TYR A 465 15.34 -6.62 -22.20
CA TYR A 465 15.30 -5.38 -22.96
C TYR A 465 13.98 -4.67 -22.76
N SER A 466 14.00 -3.49 -22.14
CA SER A 466 12.84 -2.63 -21.99
C SER A 466 12.71 -1.68 -23.16
N PHE A 467 11.55 -1.69 -23.84
CA PHE A 467 11.26 -0.74 -24.92
C PHE A 467 11.05 0.68 -24.40
N ASN A 468 10.68 0.81 -23.13
CA ASN A 468 10.56 2.10 -22.43
C ASN A 468 11.85 2.40 -21.66
N LYS A 469 12.27 3.66 -21.64
CA LYS A 469 13.31 4.13 -20.72
C LYS A 469 12.82 3.94 -19.29
N ARG A 470 13.69 3.42 -18.41
CA ARG A 470 13.37 3.18 -17.02
C ARG A 470 14.12 4.16 -16.12
N ASP A 471 13.54 4.41 -14.93
CA ASP A 471 14.18 5.27 -13.94
C ASP A 471 15.10 4.45 -13.04
N TYR A 472 14.67 3.26 -12.60
CA TYR A 472 15.45 2.38 -11.74
C TYR A 472 15.32 0.89 -12.08
N VAL A 473 14.07 0.33 -12.12
CA VAL A 473 13.83 -1.11 -12.33
C VAL A 473 13.02 -1.40 -13.60
N VAL A 474 13.20 -2.60 -14.14
CA VAL A 474 12.55 -2.98 -15.41
C VAL A 474 11.03 -3.12 -15.33
N TRP A 475 10.48 -3.45 -14.15
CA TRP A 475 9.03 -3.65 -13.95
C TRP A 475 8.23 -2.39 -13.62
N GLU A 476 8.82 -1.21 -13.78
CA GLU A 476 8.09 0.07 -13.68
C GLU A 476 6.89 0.10 -14.63
N PHE A 477 5.80 0.70 -14.15
CA PHE A 477 4.57 0.83 -14.95
C PHE A 477 4.69 1.96 -15.99
N PRO A 478 4.18 1.75 -17.20
CA PRO A 478 3.68 0.50 -17.79
C PRO A 478 4.84 -0.41 -18.25
N LYS A 479 4.67 -1.72 -18.05
CA LYS A 479 5.64 -2.69 -18.57
C LYS A 479 5.60 -2.72 -20.10
N HIS A 480 6.75 -2.77 -20.71
CA HIS A 480 6.92 -3.07 -22.14
C HIS A 480 8.33 -3.60 -22.34
N TYR A 481 8.50 -4.90 -22.27
CA TYR A 481 9.82 -5.52 -22.37
C TYR A 481 9.80 -6.91 -22.99
N LEU A 482 10.96 -7.33 -23.47
CA LEU A 482 11.29 -8.69 -23.89
C LEU A 482 12.36 -9.21 -22.93
N SER A 483 12.20 -10.41 -22.38
CA SER A 483 13.20 -11.04 -21.53
C SER A 483 13.50 -12.46 -21.96
N ALA A 484 14.74 -12.88 -21.79
CA ALA A 484 15.20 -14.25 -21.93
C ALA A 484 15.85 -14.69 -20.61
N SER A 485 15.47 -15.87 -20.11
CA SER A 485 16.02 -16.40 -18.88
C SER A 485 16.39 -17.88 -19.03
N TYR A 486 17.42 -18.28 -18.28
CA TYR A 486 17.78 -19.66 -18.09
C TYR A 486 18.06 -19.92 -16.62
N SER A 487 17.55 -21.05 -16.11
CA SER A 487 17.80 -21.46 -14.73
C SER A 487 18.01 -22.98 -14.63
N TYR A 488 18.85 -23.37 -13.67
CA TYR A 488 18.97 -24.70 -13.16
C TYR A 488 18.82 -24.65 -11.63
N ASP A 489 17.77 -25.26 -11.12
CA ASP A 489 17.48 -25.23 -9.69
C ASP A 489 16.70 -26.46 -9.23
N VAL A 490 16.61 -26.66 -7.90
CA VAL A 490 15.76 -27.68 -7.28
C VAL A 490 14.49 -26.99 -6.74
N MET A 491 13.34 -27.55 -7.06
CA MET A 491 12.05 -27.00 -6.69
C MET A 491 11.06 -28.08 -6.23
N SER A 492 10.24 -27.74 -5.24
CA SER A 492 8.99 -28.44 -4.99
C SER A 492 7.94 -28.03 -6.02
N PRO A 493 7.04 -28.92 -6.46
CA PRO A 493 5.94 -28.57 -7.33
C PRO A 493 5.06 -27.42 -6.82
N MET A 494 5.01 -27.17 -5.51
CA MET A 494 4.26 -26.09 -4.87
C MET A 494 5.00 -24.75 -4.86
N ASP A 495 6.31 -24.72 -5.02
CA ASP A 495 7.11 -23.49 -4.94
C ASP A 495 6.76 -22.47 -6.04
N LYS A 496 6.19 -22.93 -7.17
CA LYS A 496 5.70 -22.05 -8.25
C LYS A 496 4.54 -21.14 -7.85
N PHE A 497 3.83 -21.45 -6.77
CA PHE A 497 2.69 -20.67 -6.27
C PHE A 497 3.06 -19.65 -5.18
N LEU A 498 4.32 -19.62 -4.76
CA LEU A 498 4.78 -18.70 -3.74
C LEU A 498 4.79 -17.26 -4.28
N PHE A 499 4.24 -16.35 -3.50
CA PHE A 499 4.27 -14.92 -3.82
C PHE A 499 5.65 -14.30 -3.60
N THR A 500 6.46 -14.88 -2.72
CA THR A 500 7.84 -14.48 -2.43
C THR A 500 8.80 -15.53 -2.98
N ASP A 501 10.08 -15.17 -3.11
CA ASP A 501 11.10 -16.11 -3.55
C ASP A 501 11.15 -17.34 -2.63
N LYS A 502 11.27 -18.55 -3.21
CA LYS A 502 11.33 -19.82 -2.47
C LYS A 502 12.50 -19.91 -1.49
N ASP A 503 13.60 -19.23 -1.81
CA ASP A 503 14.81 -19.20 -0.98
C ASP A 503 14.74 -18.17 0.16
N ASN A 504 13.59 -17.47 0.33
CA ASN A 504 13.40 -16.63 1.50
C ASN A 504 13.53 -17.46 2.78
N ILE A 505 14.44 -17.06 3.67
CA ILE A 505 14.78 -17.81 4.89
C ILE A 505 13.55 -18.15 5.75
N PHE A 506 12.56 -17.29 5.80
CA PHE A 506 11.31 -17.51 6.54
C PHE A 506 10.44 -18.60 5.90
N LEU A 507 10.56 -18.85 4.59
CA LEU A 507 9.83 -19.91 3.89
C LEU A 507 10.53 -21.26 3.97
N SER A 508 11.78 -21.31 4.41
CA SER A 508 12.55 -22.57 4.56
C SER A 508 11.95 -23.48 5.63
N VAL A 509 11.27 -22.90 6.64
CA VAL A 509 10.60 -23.67 7.69
C VAL A 509 9.25 -24.15 7.16
N LYS A 510 9.14 -25.44 6.87
CA LYS A 510 7.94 -26.08 6.31
C LYS A 510 7.08 -26.72 7.40
N THR A 511 5.78 -26.79 7.16
CA THR A 511 4.78 -27.42 8.06
C THR A 511 4.74 -28.94 7.91
N THR A 512 5.27 -29.44 6.81
CA THR A 512 5.36 -30.88 6.47
C THR A 512 6.70 -31.16 5.81
N THR A 513 7.12 -32.43 5.81
CA THR A 513 8.32 -32.81 5.05
C THR A 513 8.07 -32.70 3.56
N VAL A 514 8.89 -31.92 2.87
CA VAL A 514 8.83 -31.70 1.41
C VAL A 514 10.02 -32.42 0.78
N ASP A 515 9.91 -33.73 0.67
CA ASP A 515 10.96 -34.63 0.17
C ASP A 515 10.77 -35.06 -1.30
N GLN A 516 9.62 -34.70 -1.90
CA GLN A 516 9.31 -34.96 -3.31
C GLN A 516 9.54 -33.65 -4.08
N MET A 517 10.67 -33.55 -4.75
CA MET A 517 11.15 -32.38 -5.47
C MET A 517 11.69 -32.76 -6.87
N SER A 518 12.01 -31.75 -7.67
CA SER A 518 12.64 -31.95 -8.99
C SER A 518 13.80 -31.01 -9.19
N TYR A 519 14.88 -31.46 -9.82
CA TYR A 519 15.82 -30.56 -10.50
C TYR A 519 15.20 -30.11 -11.80
N MET A 520 15.19 -28.81 -12.00
CA MET A 520 14.51 -28.16 -13.10
C MET A 520 15.50 -27.34 -13.92
N ARG A 521 15.57 -27.62 -15.22
CA ARG A 521 16.20 -26.76 -16.22
C ARG A 521 15.09 -26.00 -16.94
N ASP A 522 15.14 -24.69 -16.92
CA ASP A 522 14.04 -23.85 -17.43
C ASP A 522 14.61 -22.74 -18.29
N ALA A 523 14.31 -22.73 -19.59
CA ALA A 523 14.62 -21.67 -20.51
C ALA A 523 13.34 -20.97 -20.93
N THR A 524 13.25 -19.64 -20.76
CA THR A 524 12.05 -18.90 -21.11
C THR A 524 12.37 -17.65 -21.92
N ILE A 525 11.46 -17.30 -22.85
CA ILE A 525 11.42 -16.02 -23.53
C ILE A 525 10.06 -15.42 -23.21
N ASN A 526 10.03 -14.23 -22.62
CA ASN A 526 8.79 -13.53 -22.27
C ASN A 526 8.71 -12.17 -22.94
N TYR A 527 7.58 -11.87 -23.53
CA TYR A 527 7.20 -10.53 -23.95
C TYR A 527 6.05 -10.04 -23.09
N GLU A 528 6.22 -8.90 -22.42
CA GLU A 528 5.17 -8.26 -21.61
C GLU A 528 4.88 -6.85 -22.09
N LEU A 529 3.60 -6.56 -22.32
CA LEU A 529 3.08 -5.25 -22.68
C LEU A 529 1.93 -4.87 -21.74
N GLU A 530 1.98 -3.71 -21.13
CA GLU A 530 0.90 -3.11 -20.36
C GLU A 530 0.48 -1.77 -20.99
N THR A 531 -0.82 -1.53 -21.02
CA THR A 531 -1.39 -0.25 -21.39
C THR A 531 -1.71 0.58 -20.15
N LEU A 532 -1.81 1.90 -20.32
CA LEU A 532 -2.20 2.81 -19.24
C LEU A 532 -3.68 2.65 -18.83
N THR A 533 -4.48 1.93 -19.60
CA THR A 533 -5.87 1.61 -19.29
C THR A 533 -6.02 0.36 -18.41
N GLY A 534 -4.89 -0.27 -18.03
CA GLY A 534 -4.89 -1.47 -17.19
C GLY A 534 -5.01 -2.78 -17.94
N PHE A 535 -4.94 -2.77 -19.27
CA PHE A 535 -4.86 -4.00 -20.06
C PHE A 535 -3.40 -4.43 -20.23
N GLY A 536 -3.13 -5.72 -19.99
CA GLY A 536 -1.81 -6.33 -20.09
C GLY A 536 -1.83 -7.60 -20.92
N VAL A 537 -0.76 -7.82 -21.67
CA VAL A 537 -0.52 -9.03 -22.46
C VAL A 537 0.84 -9.58 -22.08
N LYS A 538 0.92 -10.89 -21.81
CA LYS A 538 2.17 -11.61 -21.64
C LYS A 538 2.17 -12.82 -22.58
N ALA A 539 3.12 -12.86 -23.51
CA ALA A 539 3.40 -14.02 -24.33
C ALA A 539 4.69 -14.68 -23.84
N MET A 540 4.69 -15.99 -23.68
CA MET A 540 5.84 -16.75 -23.18
C MET A 540 6.09 -17.97 -24.07
N LEU A 541 7.35 -18.18 -24.41
CA LEU A 541 7.88 -19.44 -24.90
C LEU A 541 8.74 -20.05 -23.79
N ARG A 542 8.55 -21.33 -23.52
CA ARG A 542 9.24 -22.02 -22.44
C ARG A 542 9.69 -23.40 -22.87
N HIS A 543 10.93 -23.70 -22.57
CA HIS A 543 11.46 -25.06 -22.67
C HIS A 543 11.95 -25.49 -21.29
N ARG A 544 11.41 -26.60 -20.80
CA ARG A 544 11.64 -27.06 -19.44
C ARG A 544 11.90 -28.56 -19.40
N ASN A 545 12.89 -28.95 -18.61
CA ASN A 545 13.19 -30.32 -18.26
C ASN A 545 13.12 -30.54 -16.75
N ASP A 546 12.29 -31.48 -16.29
CA ASP A 546 12.05 -31.82 -14.89
C ASP A 546 12.59 -33.19 -14.59
N GLU A 547 13.63 -33.27 -13.76
CA GLU A 547 14.25 -34.50 -13.26
C GLU A 547 13.80 -34.71 -11.81
N PRO A 548 13.01 -35.79 -11.51
CA PRO A 548 12.52 -36.05 -10.16
C PRO A 548 13.66 -36.37 -9.20
N THR A 549 13.57 -35.92 -7.95
CA THR A 549 14.59 -36.13 -6.93
C THR A 549 13.99 -36.30 -5.54
N GLY A 550 14.82 -36.70 -4.57
CA GLY A 550 14.35 -37.05 -3.24
C GLY A 550 13.53 -38.33 -3.27
N LYS A 551 12.30 -38.29 -2.77
CA LYS A 551 11.36 -39.42 -2.82
C LYS A 551 10.35 -39.29 -3.97
N LEU A 552 10.56 -38.44 -4.94
CA LEU A 552 9.74 -38.32 -6.14
C LEU A 552 10.32 -39.26 -7.22
N GLU A 553 9.46 -40.08 -7.81
CA GLU A 553 9.78 -40.92 -8.94
C GLU A 553 8.73 -40.83 -10.02
N TYR A 554 9.14 -40.89 -11.27
CA TYR A 554 8.26 -41.01 -12.42
C TYR A 554 8.24 -42.44 -12.90
N LEU A 555 7.13 -43.13 -12.65
CA LEU A 555 6.91 -44.52 -13.02
C LEU A 555 5.77 -44.60 -14.02
N ARG A 556 6.00 -45.17 -15.21
CA ARG A 556 4.95 -45.36 -16.20
C ARG A 556 3.82 -46.23 -15.66
N ASN A 557 2.65 -46.06 -16.20
CA ASN A 557 1.48 -46.88 -15.87
C ASN A 557 1.42 -48.12 -16.73
N ASP A 558 2.57 -48.79 -16.87
CA ASP A 558 2.73 -50.09 -17.51
C ASP A 558 2.94 -51.20 -16.46
N ALA A 559 2.90 -52.48 -16.90
CA ALA A 559 3.08 -53.63 -16.01
C ALA A 559 4.49 -53.66 -15.39
N ALA A 560 5.51 -53.16 -16.09
CA ALA A 560 6.91 -53.17 -15.66
C ALA A 560 7.22 -51.97 -14.74
N GLN A 561 6.29 -50.99 -14.61
CA GLN A 561 6.53 -49.72 -13.89
C GLN A 561 7.81 -49.05 -14.35
N THR A 562 7.97 -48.92 -15.65
CA THR A 562 9.18 -48.38 -16.26
C THR A 562 9.50 -46.99 -15.69
N ARG A 563 10.72 -46.86 -15.16
CA ARG A 563 11.19 -45.57 -14.61
C ARG A 563 11.48 -44.59 -15.73
N VAL A 564 10.95 -43.40 -15.63
CA VAL A 564 11.23 -42.24 -16.52
C VAL A 564 12.20 -41.31 -15.80
N HIS A 565 13.32 -41.02 -16.45
CA HIS A 565 14.39 -40.21 -15.85
C HIS A 565 13.98 -38.75 -15.68
N ASP A 566 13.32 -38.20 -16.69
CA ASP A 566 12.91 -36.80 -16.73
C ASP A 566 11.68 -36.58 -17.63
N VAL A 567 11.10 -35.44 -17.55
CA VAL A 567 10.01 -34.97 -18.42
C VAL A 567 10.42 -33.66 -19.05
N THR A 568 10.47 -33.61 -20.37
CA THR A 568 10.75 -32.42 -21.13
C THR A 568 9.46 -31.81 -21.72
N THR A 569 9.29 -30.51 -21.59
CA THR A 569 8.16 -29.77 -22.16
C THR A 569 8.63 -28.57 -22.93
N SER A 570 8.00 -28.33 -24.08
CA SER A 570 8.15 -27.09 -24.84
C SER A 570 6.78 -26.47 -25.01
N GLU A 571 6.59 -25.27 -24.47
CA GLU A 571 5.28 -24.63 -24.42
C GLU A 571 5.30 -23.20 -24.94
N ALA A 572 4.16 -22.78 -25.49
CA ALA A 572 3.83 -21.40 -25.74
C ALA A 572 2.60 -21.03 -24.92
N SER A 573 2.63 -19.88 -24.27
CA SER A 573 1.47 -19.41 -23.51
C SER A 573 1.17 -17.94 -23.72
N LEU A 574 -0.12 -17.59 -23.61
CA LEU A 574 -0.62 -16.24 -23.69
C LEU A 574 -1.45 -15.94 -22.44
N THR A 575 -1.07 -14.88 -21.75
CA THR A 575 -1.84 -14.36 -20.60
C THR A 575 -2.38 -12.98 -20.94
N LEU A 576 -3.68 -12.81 -20.77
CA LEU A 576 -4.39 -11.53 -20.84
C LEU A 576 -4.76 -11.12 -19.43
N ARG A 577 -4.47 -9.88 -19.07
CA ARG A 577 -4.82 -9.31 -17.75
C ARG A 577 -5.50 -7.97 -17.93
N TYR A 578 -6.59 -7.75 -17.19
CA TYR A 578 -7.27 -6.47 -17.17
C TYR A 578 -7.50 -6.01 -15.72
N ALA A 579 -6.92 -4.87 -15.37
CA ALA A 579 -6.98 -4.27 -14.03
C ALA A 579 -7.07 -2.74 -14.13
N PRO A 580 -8.25 -2.20 -14.45
CA PRO A 580 -8.42 -0.76 -14.65
C PRO A 580 -8.20 0.01 -13.34
N GLY A 581 -7.52 1.15 -13.42
CA GLY A 581 -7.30 2.03 -12.28
C GLY A 581 -6.33 1.48 -11.21
N GLU A 582 -5.64 0.38 -11.48
CA GLU A 582 -4.60 -0.15 -10.59
C GLU A 582 -3.39 0.80 -10.55
N SER A 583 -2.92 1.12 -9.35
CA SER A 583 -1.71 1.90 -9.13
C SER A 583 -0.67 1.08 -8.35
N PHE A 584 0.60 1.40 -8.54
CA PHE A 584 1.69 0.57 -8.05
C PHE A 584 2.77 1.36 -7.34
N VAL A 585 3.44 0.66 -6.42
CA VAL A 585 4.73 1.02 -5.86
C VAL A 585 5.78 0.07 -6.42
N ASN A 586 6.91 0.61 -6.84
CA ASN A 586 8.05 -0.20 -7.23
C ASN A 586 8.95 -0.44 -6.02
N SER A 587 9.17 -1.71 -5.67
CA SER A 587 10.27 -2.10 -4.79
C SER A 587 11.39 -2.73 -5.63
N LYS A 588 12.55 -2.93 -5.05
CA LYS A 588 13.67 -3.60 -5.73
C LYS A 588 13.41 -5.08 -6.01
N GLN A 589 12.41 -5.68 -5.38
CA GLN A 589 12.04 -7.07 -5.63
C GLN A 589 10.90 -7.21 -6.64
N ARG A 590 9.94 -6.29 -6.58
CA ARG A 590 8.71 -6.38 -7.37
C ARG A 590 7.90 -5.09 -7.31
N ARG A 591 6.92 -5.03 -8.17
CA ARG A 591 5.87 -4.04 -8.12
C ARG A 591 4.76 -4.48 -7.17
N VAL A 592 4.33 -3.60 -6.27
CA VAL A 592 3.27 -3.86 -5.28
C VAL A 592 2.07 -2.99 -5.64
N PRO A 593 0.87 -3.56 -5.83
CA PRO A 593 -0.32 -2.75 -6.06
C PRO A 593 -0.74 -2.01 -4.79
N VAL A 594 -1.03 -0.72 -4.93
CA VAL A 594 -1.51 0.18 -3.86
C VAL A 594 -3.01 0.33 -3.92
N SER A 595 -3.56 0.59 -5.10
CA SER A 595 -5.01 0.63 -5.31
C SER A 595 -5.52 -0.74 -5.72
N LEU A 596 -6.44 -1.28 -4.91
CA LEU A 596 -7.05 -2.59 -5.10
C LEU A 596 -8.58 -2.49 -5.21
N ASP A 597 -9.10 -1.35 -5.67
CA ASP A 597 -10.54 -1.11 -5.74
C ASP A 597 -11.17 -1.70 -7.00
N ALA A 598 -10.41 -1.76 -8.09
CA ALA A 598 -10.88 -2.34 -9.34
C ALA A 598 -10.78 -3.88 -9.34
N PRO A 599 -11.66 -4.57 -10.06
CA PRO A 599 -11.52 -6.01 -10.27
C PRO A 599 -10.30 -6.29 -11.15
N ILE A 600 -9.66 -7.44 -10.91
CA ILE A 600 -8.54 -7.94 -11.71
C ILE A 600 -9.02 -9.21 -12.40
N PHE A 601 -9.00 -9.22 -13.72
CA PHE A 601 -9.32 -10.37 -14.56
C PHE A 601 -8.04 -10.90 -15.17
N THR A 602 -7.86 -12.21 -15.15
CA THR A 602 -6.72 -12.86 -15.82
C THR A 602 -7.21 -14.09 -16.59
N LEU A 603 -6.76 -14.24 -17.81
CA LEU A 603 -7.00 -15.43 -18.64
C LEU A 603 -5.65 -15.87 -19.21
N THR A 604 -5.30 -17.14 -19.00
CA THR A 604 -4.08 -17.76 -19.52
C THR A 604 -4.43 -18.99 -20.34
N HIS A 605 -3.84 -19.10 -21.53
CA HIS A 605 -3.86 -20.34 -22.30
C HIS A 605 -2.43 -20.75 -22.63
N ALA A 606 -2.10 -22.02 -22.37
CA ALA A 606 -0.79 -22.60 -22.60
C ALA A 606 -0.94 -23.83 -23.49
N MET A 607 -0.07 -23.98 -24.48
CA MET A 607 -0.01 -25.08 -25.42
C MET A 607 1.38 -25.73 -25.34
N GLY A 608 1.44 -27.01 -25.10
CA GLY A 608 2.65 -27.82 -25.14
C GLY A 608 2.77 -28.57 -26.46
N PHE A 609 3.98 -28.73 -26.95
CA PHE A 609 4.28 -29.29 -28.27
C PHE A 609 5.22 -30.51 -28.14
N LYS A 610 4.70 -31.70 -28.45
CA LYS A 610 5.50 -32.92 -28.55
C LYS A 610 6.47 -32.84 -29.72
N GLY A 611 7.72 -33.27 -29.50
CA GLY A 611 8.78 -33.29 -30.51
C GLY A 611 9.50 -31.96 -30.72
N VAL A 612 8.93 -30.84 -30.36
CA VAL A 612 9.62 -29.54 -30.46
C VAL A 612 10.68 -29.46 -29.37
N LEU A 613 11.94 -29.25 -29.78
CA LEU A 613 13.09 -29.23 -28.85
C LEU A 613 13.16 -30.46 -27.92
N GLY A 614 12.60 -31.61 -28.32
CA GLY A 614 12.55 -32.80 -27.49
C GLY A 614 11.38 -32.86 -26.48
N GLY A 615 10.36 -32.01 -26.66
CA GLY A 615 9.16 -32.05 -25.78
C GLY A 615 8.46 -33.42 -25.87
N ASP A 616 8.11 -33.98 -24.71
CA ASP A 616 7.52 -35.32 -24.59
C ASP A 616 6.02 -35.36 -24.81
N TYR A 617 5.29 -34.27 -24.51
CA TYR A 617 3.84 -34.26 -24.47
C TYR A 617 3.22 -33.08 -25.22
N ASN A 618 2.06 -33.35 -25.85
CA ASN A 618 1.13 -32.29 -26.24
C ASN A 618 0.17 -32.01 -25.08
N PHE A 619 0.00 -30.75 -24.74
CA PHE A 619 -1.02 -30.34 -23.75
C PHE A 619 -1.62 -28.98 -24.11
N ASN A 620 -2.84 -28.76 -23.65
CA ASN A 620 -3.54 -27.50 -23.75
C ASN A 620 -4.17 -27.18 -22.40
N ARG A 621 -3.74 -26.11 -21.77
CA ARG A 621 -4.26 -25.67 -20.48
C ARG A 621 -4.85 -24.29 -20.58
N THR A 622 -6.07 -24.13 -20.05
CA THR A 622 -6.73 -22.84 -19.91
C THR A 622 -7.00 -22.55 -18.46
N GLU A 623 -6.65 -21.37 -17.99
CA GLU A 623 -6.91 -20.91 -16.62
C GLU A 623 -7.46 -19.49 -16.65
N ALA A 624 -8.51 -19.23 -15.88
CA ALA A 624 -9.12 -17.93 -15.70
C ALA A 624 -9.23 -17.58 -14.22
N SER A 625 -9.02 -16.31 -13.89
CA SER A 625 -9.20 -15.84 -12.53
C SER A 625 -9.81 -14.45 -12.47
N VAL A 626 -10.57 -14.22 -11.40
CA VAL A 626 -11.11 -12.91 -11.04
C VAL A 626 -10.78 -12.63 -9.58
N TRP A 627 -10.21 -11.47 -9.31
CA TRP A 627 -9.97 -10.98 -7.96
C TRP A 627 -10.68 -9.64 -7.77
N LYS A 628 -11.34 -9.43 -6.61
CA LYS A 628 -12.03 -8.18 -6.27
C LYS A 628 -12.01 -7.93 -4.78
N ARG A 629 -11.73 -6.68 -4.38
CA ARG A 629 -11.92 -6.18 -3.02
C ARG A 629 -13.25 -5.45 -2.91
N PHE A 630 -14.00 -5.77 -1.87
CA PHE A 630 -15.22 -5.06 -1.48
C PHE A 630 -14.98 -4.37 -0.15
N TRP A 631 -15.12 -3.06 -0.15
CA TRP A 631 -15.08 -2.26 1.08
C TRP A 631 -16.46 -2.21 1.67
N LEU A 632 -16.57 -2.51 2.96
CA LEU A 632 -17.83 -2.47 3.67
C LEU A 632 -18.05 -1.09 4.29
N PRO A 633 -19.29 -0.55 4.25
CA PRO A 633 -19.59 0.78 4.75
C PRO A 633 -19.39 0.89 6.28
N ALA A 634 -19.35 2.13 6.79
CA ALA A 634 -19.27 2.43 8.23
C ALA A 634 -18.10 1.72 8.95
N SER A 635 -16.94 1.60 8.28
CA SER A 635 -15.73 0.99 8.86
C SER A 635 -15.90 -0.49 9.26
N TRP A 636 -16.75 -1.25 8.55
CA TRP A 636 -16.86 -2.70 8.73
C TRP A 636 -15.73 -3.50 8.07
N GLY A 637 -14.72 -2.81 7.53
CA GLY A 637 -13.56 -3.44 6.94
C GLY A 637 -13.73 -3.78 5.46
N LYS A 638 -13.13 -4.89 5.03
CA LYS A 638 -13.07 -5.29 3.62
C LYS A 638 -13.16 -6.79 3.43
N ILE A 639 -13.73 -7.20 2.29
CA ILE A 639 -13.74 -8.59 1.83
C ILE A 639 -12.92 -8.68 0.56
N ASP A 640 -11.88 -9.51 0.56
CA ASP A 640 -11.14 -9.89 -0.64
C ASP A 640 -11.70 -11.21 -1.16
N CYS A 641 -12.12 -11.21 -2.41
CA CYS A 641 -12.68 -12.37 -3.11
C CYS A 641 -11.78 -12.73 -4.29
N SER A 642 -11.38 -13.99 -4.38
CA SER A 642 -10.66 -14.56 -5.52
C SER A 642 -11.37 -15.82 -5.99
N VAL A 643 -11.63 -15.91 -7.28
CA VAL A 643 -12.19 -17.09 -7.93
C VAL A 643 -11.27 -17.46 -9.08
N LYS A 644 -10.88 -18.73 -9.15
CA LYS A 644 -10.01 -19.27 -10.20
C LYS A 644 -10.64 -20.56 -10.75
N ALA A 645 -10.49 -20.79 -12.04
CA ALA A 645 -10.90 -22.04 -12.68
C ALA A 645 -9.94 -22.39 -13.79
N GLY A 646 -9.74 -23.69 -14.02
CA GLY A 646 -8.85 -24.15 -15.09
C GLY A 646 -9.14 -25.57 -15.54
N ALA A 647 -8.65 -25.86 -16.73
CA ALA A 647 -8.78 -27.18 -17.36
C ALA A 647 -7.52 -27.52 -18.16
N GLU A 648 -7.05 -28.75 -18.00
CA GLU A 648 -6.11 -29.43 -18.89
C GLU A 648 -6.91 -30.29 -19.88
N TRP A 649 -6.82 -29.98 -21.14
CA TRP A 649 -7.69 -30.55 -22.17
C TRP A 649 -7.15 -31.86 -22.74
N ASN A 650 -5.86 -32.13 -22.61
CA ASN A 650 -5.18 -33.28 -23.16
C ASN A 650 -5.06 -34.43 -22.14
N THR A 651 -4.58 -35.56 -22.60
CA THR A 651 -4.12 -36.65 -21.77
C THR A 651 -2.65 -36.43 -21.43
N VAL A 652 -2.36 -36.28 -20.13
CA VAL A 652 -1.01 -35.95 -19.65
C VAL A 652 -0.67 -36.71 -18.37
N PRO A 653 0.61 -36.99 -18.11
CA PRO A 653 1.05 -37.57 -16.84
C PRO A 653 0.94 -36.59 -15.69
N PHE A 654 0.96 -37.08 -14.43
CA PHE A 654 0.68 -36.25 -13.26
C PHE A 654 1.57 -34.98 -13.10
N PRO A 655 2.85 -34.94 -13.54
CA PRO A 655 3.64 -33.71 -13.43
C PRO A 655 3.07 -32.53 -14.23
N LEU A 656 2.24 -32.82 -15.24
CA LEU A 656 1.60 -31.84 -16.09
C LEU A 656 0.14 -31.56 -15.69
N LEU A 657 -0.42 -32.26 -14.71
CA LEU A 657 -1.75 -31.99 -14.16
C LEU A 657 -1.78 -30.69 -13.38
N ILE A 658 -2.97 -30.18 -13.16
CA ILE A 658 -3.19 -28.95 -12.40
C ILE A 658 -3.11 -29.27 -10.91
N LEU A 659 -2.24 -28.58 -10.22
CA LEU A 659 -2.05 -28.67 -8.77
C LEU A 659 -2.79 -27.53 -8.08
N PRO A 660 -3.44 -27.77 -6.93
CA PRO A 660 -3.96 -26.71 -6.07
C PRO A 660 -2.82 -25.80 -5.59
N GLU A 661 -3.04 -24.53 -5.48
CA GLU A 661 -2.07 -23.57 -4.97
C GLU A 661 -1.89 -23.74 -3.45
N ALA A 662 -0.96 -24.59 -3.01
CA ALA A 662 -0.74 -24.91 -1.61
C ALA A 662 0.49 -24.20 -1.03
N ASN A 663 0.36 -23.77 0.21
CA ASN A 663 1.43 -23.16 1.00
C ASN A 663 1.95 -24.17 2.04
N LEU A 664 3.15 -24.65 1.84
CA LEU A 664 3.80 -25.63 2.73
C LEU A 664 4.63 -24.99 3.84
N SER A 665 4.67 -23.66 3.95
CA SER A 665 5.43 -22.94 4.98
C SER A 665 4.55 -22.47 6.14
N TYR A 666 5.17 -22.11 7.26
CA TYR A 666 4.46 -21.44 8.36
C TYR A 666 4.07 -20.00 8.05
N ILE A 667 4.66 -19.40 7.01
CA ILE A 667 4.38 -18.01 6.64
C ILE A 667 3.18 -17.96 5.69
N THR A 668 2.17 -17.18 6.04
CA THR A 668 0.96 -17.01 5.21
C THR A 668 1.32 -16.49 3.83
N GLN A 669 0.84 -17.15 2.79
CA GLN A 669 0.89 -16.71 1.40
C GLN A 669 -0.51 -16.29 0.95
N ARG A 670 -0.57 -15.33 0.02
CA ARG A 670 -1.87 -14.86 -0.50
C ARG A 670 -2.53 -15.95 -1.34
N GLU A 671 -3.83 -16.14 -1.13
CA GLU A 671 -4.72 -16.97 -1.95
C GLU A 671 -4.36 -18.47 -2.01
N THR A 672 -3.36 -18.93 -1.27
CA THR A 672 -2.96 -20.33 -1.25
C THR A 672 -3.66 -21.11 -0.14
N PHE A 673 -3.93 -22.39 -0.37
CA PHE A 673 -4.40 -23.33 0.66
C PHE A 673 -3.30 -23.62 1.67
N ASN A 674 -3.64 -23.65 2.94
CA ASN A 674 -2.67 -23.79 4.04
C ASN A 674 -2.50 -25.22 4.55
N LEU A 675 -3.48 -26.10 4.30
CA LEU A 675 -3.48 -27.48 4.83
C LEU A 675 -3.51 -28.56 3.73
N ILE A 676 -3.39 -28.17 2.46
CA ILE A 676 -3.13 -29.11 1.37
C ILE A 676 -1.64 -29.43 1.35
N ASN A 677 -1.30 -30.72 1.32
CA ASN A 677 0.08 -31.19 1.23
C ASN A 677 0.67 -31.06 -0.19
N ASN A 678 1.98 -31.27 -0.29
CA ASN A 678 2.69 -31.31 -1.57
C ASN A 678 2.06 -32.34 -2.52
N MET A 679 1.57 -31.90 -3.68
CA MET A 679 0.87 -32.72 -4.70
C MET A 679 -0.30 -33.58 -4.17
N GLU A 680 -0.97 -33.18 -3.08
CA GLU A 680 -2.02 -34.00 -2.47
C GLU A 680 -3.19 -34.26 -3.42
N PHE A 681 -3.62 -33.27 -4.21
CA PHE A 681 -4.69 -33.42 -5.20
C PHE A 681 -4.15 -33.16 -6.60
N LEU A 682 -4.48 -34.05 -7.52
CA LEU A 682 -4.13 -33.99 -8.92
C LEU A 682 -5.40 -33.86 -9.75
N ASN A 683 -5.55 -32.76 -10.45
CA ASN A 683 -6.78 -32.46 -11.18
C ASN A 683 -6.48 -32.15 -12.65
N ASP A 684 -7.38 -32.49 -13.54
CA ASP A 684 -7.39 -31.96 -14.91
C ASP A 684 -8.42 -30.84 -15.09
N ARG A 685 -9.32 -30.68 -14.14
CA ARG A 685 -10.26 -29.55 -14.08
C ARG A 685 -10.44 -29.13 -12.63
N TYR A 686 -10.50 -27.82 -12.40
CA TYR A 686 -10.74 -27.29 -11.07
C TYR A 686 -11.48 -25.95 -11.09
N ALA A 687 -12.12 -25.65 -9.98
CA ALA A 687 -12.54 -24.30 -9.60
C ALA A 687 -12.17 -24.07 -8.14
N SER A 688 -11.67 -22.92 -7.82
CA SER A 688 -11.32 -22.54 -6.44
C SER A 688 -11.87 -21.18 -6.10
N MET A 689 -12.21 -20.99 -4.83
CA MET A 689 -12.66 -19.72 -4.27
C MET A 689 -11.93 -19.45 -2.97
N SER A 690 -11.49 -18.21 -2.79
CA SER A 690 -10.91 -17.69 -1.55
C SER A 690 -11.64 -16.43 -1.14
N LEU A 691 -12.21 -16.42 0.06
CA LEU A 691 -12.85 -15.27 0.69
C LEU A 691 -12.06 -14.92 1.93
N SER A 692 -11.64 -13.67 2.07
CA SER A 692 -10.92 -13.16 3.24
C SER A 692 -11.63 -11.92 3.75
N TYR A 693 -12.22 -11.99 4.93
CA TYR A 693 -12.89 -10.88 5.59
C TYR A 693 -12.02 -10.29 6.70
N ASP A 694 -11.56 -9.08 6.49
CA ASP A 694 -10.83 -8.27 7.46
C ASP A 694 -11.83 -7.28 8.09
N MET A 695 -12.18 -7.49 9.37
CA MET A 695 -13.17 -6.68 10.08
C MET A 695 -12.59 -5.41 10.71
N ASN A 696 -11.31 -5.17 10.56
CA ASN A 696 -10.66 -3.93 11.00
C ASN A 696 -10.79 -3.65 12.51
N GLY A 697 -10.87 -4.71 13.32
CA GLY A 697 -11.05 -4.62 14.78
C GLY A 697 -12.50 -4.35 15.22
N LYS A 698 -13.48 -4.46 14.33
CA LYS A 698 -14.87 -4.07 14.60
C LYS A 698 -15.49 -4.80 15.78
N LEU A 699 -15.16 -6.08 16.01
CA LEU A 699 -15.58 -6.85 17.18
C LEU A 699 -14.67 -6.57 18.37
N PHE A 700 -13.36 -6.67 18.19
CA PHE A 700 -12.39 -6.55 19.28
C PHE A 700 -12.39 -5.17 19.93
N ASN A 701 -12.65 -4.12 19.16
CA ASN A 701 -12.81 -2.76 19.67
C ASN A 701 -14.02 -2.58 20.62
N ARG A 702 -14.91 -3.56 20.73
CA ARG A 702 -16.08 -3.56 21.63
C ARG A 702 -15.90 -4.40 22.87
N ILE A 703 -14.85 -5.24 22.92
CA ILE A 703 -14.57 -6.13 24.05
C ILE A 703 -13.66 -5.39 25.03
N PRO A 704 -14.09 -5.17 26.28
CA PRO A 704 -13.24 -4.60 27.33
C PRO A 704 -11.91 -5.34 27.42
N LEU A 705 -10.82 -4.63 27.71
CA LEU A 705 -9.45 -5.11 27.74
C LEU A 705 -8.84 -5.37 26.33
N ILE A 706 -9.46 -6.18 25.48
CA ILE A 706 -8.96 -6.49 24.13
C ILE A 706 -8.85 -5.22 23.28
N LYS A 707 -9.82 -4.32 23.37
CA LYS A 707 -9.80 -3.04 22.65
C LYS A 707 -8.50 -2.23 22.88
N ASN A 708 -7.85 -2.36 24.03
CA ASN A 708 -6.62 -1.62 24.33
C ASN A 708 -5.39 -2.23 23.63
N LEU A 709 -5.47 -3.50 23.21
CA LEU A 709 -4.43 -4.19 22.46
C LEU A 709 -4.40 -3.80 20.97
N LYS A 710 -5.47 -3.14 20.48
CA LYS A 710 -5.66 -2.80 19.07
C LYS A 710 -5.57 -4.01 18.15
N TRP A 711 -5.85 -5.20 18.65
CA TRP A 711 -5.91 -6.40 17.83
C TRP A 711 -7.08 -6.33 16.87
N ARG A 712 -6.91 -6.94 15.71
CA ARG A 712 -7.91 -6.95 14.63
C ARG A 712 -8.17 -8.39 14.23
N GLU A 713 -9.43 -8.69 13.99
CA GLU A 713 -9.87 -10.02 13.58
C GLU A 713 -9.95 -10.17 12.07
N MET A 714 -9.66 -11.39 11.61
CA MET A 714 -9.77 -11.80 10.22
C MET A 714 -10.37 -13.20 10.12
N PHE A 715 -11.23 -13.40 9.15
CA PHE A 715 -11.83 -14.69 8.82
C PHE A 715 -11.52 -15.03 7.36
N ARG A 716 -11.18 -16.28 7.11
CA ARG A 716 -11.00 -16.76 5.73
C ARG A 716 -11.72 -18.07 5.53
N VAL A 717 -12.24 -18.26 4.32
CA VAL A 717 -12.78 -19.53 3.84
C VAL A 717 -12.21 -19.75 2.44
N ARG A 718 -11.70 -20.96 2.23
CA ARG A 718 -11.19 -21.39 0.93
C ARG A 718 -11.82 -22.71 0.55
N ALA A 719 -12.23 -22.80 -0.69
CA ALA A 719 -12.85 -24.00 -1.25
C ALA A 719 -12.19 -24.35 -2.59
N LEU A 720 -12.03 -25.64 -2.85
CA LEU A 720 -11.52 -26.20 -4.10
C LEU A 720 -12.44 -27.33 -4.55
N TRP A 721 -12.96 -27.22 -5.75
CA TRP A 721 -13.58 -28.32 -6.51
C TRP A 721 -12.60 -28.80 -7.55
N GLY A 722 -12.31 -30.07 -7.56
CA GLY A 722 -11.39 -30.68 -8.49
C GLY A 722 -11.93 -31.98 -9.06
N THR A 723 -11.53 -32.30 -10.26
CA THR A 723 -11.84 -33.58 -10.91
C THR A 723 -10.64 -34.09 -11.66
N LEU A 724 -10.57 -35.39 -11.82
CA LEU A 724 -9.63 -36.06 -12.70
C LEU A 724 -10.44 -37.00 -13.61
N THR A 725 -10.49 -36.68 -14.91
CA THR A 725 -11.20 -37.51 -15.89
C THR A 725 -10.49 -38.85 -16.06
N ASP A 726 -11.23 -39.88 -16.46
CA ASP A 726 -10.68 -41.24 -16.59
C ASP A 726 -9.47 -41.34 -17.51
N LYS A 727 -9.39 -40.50 -18.56
CA LYS A 727 -8.24 -40.44 -19.48
C LYS A 727 -6.92 -40.05 -18.81
N ASN A 728 -6.96 -39.27 -17.73
CA ASN A 728 -5.81 -38.78 -16.97
C ASN A 728 -5.63 -39.55 -15.63
N ASN A 729 -6.54 -40.46 -15.31
CA ASN A 729 -6.50 -41.21 -14.07
C ASN A 729 -5.80 -42.56 -14.28
N PRO A 730 -4.58 -42.75 -13.73
CA PRO A 730 -3.82 -43.98 -13.92
C PRO A 730 -4.47 -45.22 -13.30
N PHE A 731 -5.46 -45.05 -12.38
CA PHE A 731 -6.23 -46.15 -11.81
C PHE A 731 -7.36 -46.66 -12.70
N LYS A 732 -7.75 -45.88 -13.71
CA LYS A 732 -8.85 -46.15 -14.61
C LYS A 732 -8.40 -46.29 -16.08
N SER A 733 -7.31 -45.64 -16.45
CA SER A 733 -6.75 -45.67 -17.80
C SER A 733 -5.62 -46.73 -17.91
N ASN A 734 -5.63 -47.49 -18.98
CA ASN A 734 -4.52 -48.39 -19.32
C ASN A 734 -3.46 -47.73 -20.20
N ASN A 735 -3.51 -46.40 -20.33
CA ASN A 735 -2.52 -45.67 -21.14
C ASN A 735 -1.12 -45.71 -20.49
N PRO A 736 -0.11 -46.32 -21.14
CA PRO A 736 1.24 -46.45 -20.60
C PRO A 736 2.01 -45.13 -20.56
N ASP A 737 1.54 -44.09 -21.28
CA ASP A 737 2.15 -42.76 -21.24
C ASP A 737 1.77 -41.96 -19.99
N LEU A 738 0.79 -42.40 -19.21
CA LEU A 738 0.53 -41.89 -17.89
C LEU A 738 1.58 -42.37 -16.90
N PHE A 739 1.73 -41.60 -15.82
CA PHE A 739 2.56 -42.05 -14.70
C PHE A 739 1.68 -42.45 -13.51
N ARG A 740 2.13 -43.44 -12.76
CA ARG A 740 1.53 -43.81 -11.47
C ARG A 740 1.64 -42.64 -10.52
N PHE A 741 0.66 -42.50 -9.65
CA PHE A 741 0.69 -41.45 -8.63
C PHE A 741 1.89 -41.61 -7.69
N PRO A 742 2.48 -40.50 -7.22
CA PRO A 742 3.60 -40.52 -6.32
C PRO A 742 3.30 -41.27 -5.03
N THR A 743 4.28 -41.98 -4.57
CA THR A 743 4.23 -42.74 -3.30
C THR A 743 5.33 -42.26 -2.37
N ARG A 744 5.11 -42.45 -1.07
CA ARG A 744 6.12 -42.29 -0.04
C ARG A 744 6.03 -43.50 0.88
N ASP A 745 7.13 -44.25 1.01
CA ASP A 745 7.20 -45.45 1.85
C ASP A 745 6.05 -46.45 1.54
N GLY A 746 5.77 -46.63 0.22
CA GLY A 746 4.73 -47.53 -0.30
C GLY A 746 3.29 -47.05 -0.19
N LYS A 747 3.06 -45.84 0.31
CA LYS A 747 1.70 -45.23 0.38
C LYS A 747 1.58 -44.08 -0.60
N PHE A 748 0.43 -43.99 -1.28
CA PHE A 748 0.14 -42.86 -2.15
C PHE A 748 0.12 -41.52 -1.37
N THR A 749 0.74 -40.51 -1.96
CA THR A 749 0.75 -39.15 -1.43
C THR A 749 -0.21 -38.20 -2.21
N SER A 750 -0.71 -38.67 -3.35
CA SER A 750 -1.62 -37.93 -4.22
C SER A 750 -2.94 -38.69 -4.37
N PHE A 751 -4.03 -37.94 -4.43
CA PHE A 751 -5.40 -38.45 -4.43
C PHE A 751 -6.25 -37.77 -5.49
N VAL A 752 -7.28 -38.50 -5.95
CA VAL A 752 -8.32 -37.98 -6.83
C VAL A 752 -9.42 -37.39 -5.97
N MET A 753 -9.88 -36.19 -6.30
CA MET A 753 -10.99 -35.54 -5.62
C MET A 753 -12.34 -36.14 -6.08
N ASP A 754 -13.30 -36.22 -5.16
CA ASP A 754 -14.69 -36.51 -5.49
C ASP A 754 -15.32 -35.23 -6.08
N PRO A 755 -15.85 -35.24 -7.32
CA PRO A 755 -16.47 -34.06 -7.94
C PRO A 755 -17.63 -33.45 -7.14
N LYS A 756 -18.25 -34.24 -6.26
CA LYS A 756 -19.39 -33.81 -5.43
C LYS A 756 -18.97 -33.21 -4.09
N VAL A 757 -17.71 -33.40 -3.67
CA VAL A 757 -17.22 -32.97 -2.35
C VAL A 757 -16.09 -31.97 -2.54
N PRO A 758 -16.31 -30.68 -2.29
CA PRO A 758 -15.23 -29.71 -2.32
C PRO A 758 -14.25 -29.92 -1.15
N TYR A 759 -12.99 -29.64 -1.39
CA TYR A 759 -12.06 -29.40 -0.29
C TYR A 759 -12.40 -28.05 0.33
N ILE A 760 -12.52 -28.00 1.65
CA ILE A 760 -12.82 -26.76 2.39
C ILE A 760 -11.87 -26.62 3.56
N GLU A 761 -11.24 -25.44 3.66
CA GLU A 761 -10.54 -24.99 4.87
C GLU A 761 -11.07 -23.61 5.29
N GLY A 762 -11.11 -23.40 6.59
CA GLY A 762 -11.49 -22.11 7.17
C GLY A 762 -10.45 -21.68 8.19
N SER A 763 -10.30 -20.38 8.36
CA SER A 763 -9.37 -19.86 9.34
C SER A 763 -9.91 -18.64 10.08
N VAL A 764 -9.41 -18.49 11.30
CA VAL A 764 -9.60 -17.33 12.15
C VAL A 764 -8.23 -16.76 12.46
N GLY A 765 -8.04 -15.50 12.20
CA GLY A 765 -6.78 -14.81 12.40
C GLY A 765 -6.91 -13.62 13.35
N ILE A 766 -5.87 -13.37 14.09
CA ILE A 766 -5.65 -12.14 14.85
C ILE A 766 -4.43 -11.48 14.28
N TYR A 767 -4.58 -10.27 13.79
CA TYR A 767 -3.47 -9.48 13.30
C TYR A 767 -3.28 -8.21 14.12
N ASN A 768 -2.20 -7.50 13.87
CA ASN A 768 -1.80 -6.35 14.65
C ASN A 768 -1.29 -6.69 16.08
N ILE A 769 -0.88 -7.92 16.31
CA ILE A 769 -0.23 -8.31 17.57
C ILE A 769 1.14 -7.61 17.62
N PHE A 770 1.39 -6.81 18.66
CA PHE A 770 2.57 -5.94 18.77
C PHE A 770 2.80 -5.03 17.54
N LYS A 771 1.72 -4.67 16.80
CA LYS A 771 1.73 -3.85 15.57
C LYS A 771 2.38 -4.50 14.35
N LEU A 772 2.84 -5.73 14.42
CA LEU A 772 3.62 -6.38 13.37
C LEU A 772 3.17 -7.81 13.07
N LEU A 773 2.80 -8.56 14.11
CA LEU A 773 2.57 -9.99 13.98
C LEU A 773 1.10 -10.29 13.66
N HIS A 774 0.91 -11.20 12.73
CA HIS A 774 -0.35 -11.84 12.40
C HIS A 774 -0.26 -13.33 12.70
N VAL A 775 -1.25 -13.88 13.40
CA VAL A 775 -1.37 -15.30 13.72
C VAL A 775 -2.73 -15.78 13.24
N GLU A 776 -2.75 -16.87 12.50
CA GLU A 776 -3.94 -17.45 11.90
C GLU A 776 -4.02 -18.94 12.26
N TYR A 777 -5.12 -19.35 12.87
CA TYR A 777 -5.45 -20.75 13.06
C TYR A 777 -6.30 -21.22 11.89
N VAL A 778 -5.91 -22.34 11.26
CA VAL A 778 -6.57 -22.91 10.10
C VAL A 778 -7.12 -24.28 10.45
N HIS A 779 -8.34 -24.57 10.01
CA HIS A 779 -9.00 -25.87 10.18
C HIS A 779 -9.46 -26.42 8.81
N ARG A 780 -9.20 -27.71 8.60
CA ARG A 780 -9.62 -28.45 7.41
C ARG A 780 -10.90 -29.19 7.69
N PHE A 781 -11.95 -28.93 6.91
CA PHE A 781 -13.30 -29.50 7.12
C PHE A 781 -13.55 -30.78 6.36
N THR A 782 -12.97 -30.95 5.18
CA THR A 782 -13.21 -32.09 4.27
C THR A 782 -11.92 -32.85 3.97
N TYR A 783 -12.00 -34.05 3.41
CA TYR A 783 -10.85 -34.91 3.10
C TYR A 783 -9.93 -35.15 4.30
N ARG A 784 -10.53 -35.37 5.46
CA ARG A 784 -9.81 -35.49 6.75
C ARG A 784 -9.15 -36.84 6.99
N ASP A 785 -9.40 -37.81 6.10
CA ASP A 785 -8.95 -39.20 6.24
C ASP A 785 -7.79 -39.54 5.31
N ASN A 786 -7.34 -38.58 4.46
CA ASN A 786 -6.14 -38.75 3.65
C ASN A 786 -4.92 -38.98 4.55
N PRO A 787 -4.03 -39.93 4.21
CA PRO A 787 -2.85 -40.22 5.02
C PRO A 787 -1.87 -39.03 5.08
N GLY A 788 -1.27 -38.83 6.25
CA GLY A 788 -0.18 -37.86 6.43
C GLY A 788 -0.61 -36.39 6.36
N ILE A 789 -1.92 -36.07 6.48
CA ILE A 789 -2.41 -34.70 6.45
C ILE A 789 -2.43 -34.04 7.83
N ASN A 790 -2.34 -32.73 7.83
CA ASN A 790 -2.63 -31.90 8.99
C ASN A 790 -4.11 -31.45 8.93
N LYS A 791 -4.89 -31.75 10.00
CA LYS A 791 -6.29 -31.31 10.11
C LYS A 791 -6.40 -29.87 10.60
N ASN A 792 -5.37 -29.38 11.27
CA ASN A 792 -5.26 -28.05 11.85
C ASN A 792 -3.85 -27.49 11.62
N GLY A 793 -3.71 -26.20 11.60
CA GLY A 793 -2.40 -25.56 11.48
C GLY A 793 -2.41 -24.13 11.98
N ILE A 794 -1.24 -23.66 12.35
CA ILE A 794 -1.03 -22.24 12.68
C ILE A 794 -0.16 -21.63 11.59
N ARG A 795 -0.50 -20.42 11.18
CA ARG A 795 0.26 -19.65 10.19
C ARG A 795 0.58 -18.28 10.75
N PHE A 796 1.70 -17.75 10.32
CA PHE A 796 2.22 -16.47 10.78
C PHE A 796 2.45 -15.54 9.59
N MET A 797 2.39 -14.26 9.84
CA MET A 797 2.85 -13.23 8.91
C MET A 797 3.42 -12.06 9.71
N VAL A 798 4.52 -11.51 9.28
CA VAL A 798 5.05 -10.26 9.78
C VAL A 798 4.72 -9.18 8.77
N LEU A 799 3.85 -8.27 9.14
CA LEU A 799 3.37 -7.20 8.28
C LEU A 799 3.14 -5.94 9.12
N MET A 800 3.82 -4.87 8.74
CA MET A 800 3.56 -3.56 9.31
C MET A 800 2.31 -2.98 8.65
N VAL A 801 1.27 -2.69 9.46
CA VAL A 801 -0.01 -2.10 9.02
C VAL A 801 -0.24 -0.84 9.85
N PHE A 802 -0.69 0.24 9.20
CA PHE A 802 -1.14 1.45 9.88
C PHE A 802 -2.45 1.27 10.62
#